data_9fce3fcec86ffac7ac0760ea67b4d678
#
_entry.id   9fce3fcec86ffac7ac0760ea67b4d678
#
_cell.length_a   1.000
_cell.length_b   1.000
_cell.length_c   1.000
_cell.angle_alpha   90.00
_cell.angle_beta   90.00
_cell.angle_gamma   90.00
#
_symmetry.space_group_name_H-M   'P 1'
#
loop_
_entity.id
_entity.type
_entity.pdbx_description
1 polymer ?
#
loop_
_entity_poly.entity_id
_entity_poly.type
_entity_poly.pdbx_seq_one_letter_code
_entity_poly.pdbx_strand_id
1 'polypeptide(L)'
;MSDKHPNPHQQQAPVHDSEEAQPGLDSLAPDDREWRPTPKPTAPGVEPTAPGSLKAPDTHNSKLDSLEAQRKGGEDFPLTTNQGVRIADDQNSLRAGSRGPTLLEDFILREKITHFDHERIPERIVHARGSAAHGYFQPYKSLAALTKADFLSSADKITPVFVRFSTVQGGAGSADTVRDIRGFATKFYTDEGIFDLVGNNTPVFFIQDAMKFPDFVHAVKPEPHWAIPQGQSAHDTFWDYVSLQPETLHNVMWAMSDRGIPRSYRTMEGFGIHTFRLINAEGKATFVRFHWKPVAGKASLVWDEAQKLTGRDPDFHRRDLWEAIEAGDYPEFELGLQLIPEENEFAFDFDLLDPTKLIPEALVPVQRVGRMVLNRNPDNFFAENEQAAFHPGHIVPGIDFSNDPLLQGRLFSYTDTQISRLGGPNFHEIPINRPTCPYHNFQRDGMHRMDIDTNPANYEPNSINDNWPRETPPAAKRGGFESLAERVDGEKIRQRSPSFGEYYAQPRLFWLSQTPIEQQHIIDGFSFELSKVVRTWIRERGVDHLAHIDTKLAEAVGANLGIELSDDQRNITLPAPVNGVEKDPSLSLYADAEGDVKGRVVAVLLNERTSAQDLVQLLQALQAQGVHSKLLYSRMGEVIADDGSPLPIAGTFAGSPSLTVDAVVVPGGDLSALSQSGDARYYLLEAYKHLKPILLAGDARQLTSVLHVPTQGEEGVIVTDALDTPAADKLLALMTAHRVWSRSPKIAAIPA
;
A
#
# COMPACT_ATOMS: atom_id res chain seq x y z
N MET A 1 52.70 2.68 62.94
CA MET A 1 53.27 2.72 61.61
C MET A 1 52.57 1.60 60.81
N SER A 2 51.57 1.90 60.02
CA SER A 2 50.94 0.98 59.13
C SER A 2 50.88 1.64 57.75
N ASP A 3 51.80 1.19 56.90
CA ASP A 3 51.82 1.61 55.48
C ASP A 3 50.54 1.22 54.79
N LYS A 4 49.76 2.22 54.41
CA LYS A 4 48.65 2.04 53.50
C LYS A 4 49.21 2.05 52.06
N HIS A 5 49.29 0.90 51.43
CA HIS A 5 49.45 0.83 49.96
C HIS A 5 48.26 1.51 49.27
N PRO A 6 48.50 2.41 48.29
CA PRO A 6 47.42 2.98 47.52
C PRO A 6 46.79 1.89 46.62
N ASN A 7 45.48 1.86 46.62
CA ASN A 7 44.67 0.97 45.77
C ASN A 7 44.92 1.34 44.28
N PRO A 8 45.44 0.44 43.44
CA PRO A 8 45.79 0.76 42.07
C PRO A 8 44.56 0.97 41.14
N HIS A 9 43.34 0.90 41.66
CA HIS A 9 42.12 1.08 40.90
C HIS A 9 41.41 2.43 41.10
N GLN A 10 42.05 3.42 41.75
CA GLN A 10 41.59 4.81 41.77
C GLN A 10 42.22 5.63 40.65
N GLN A 11 42.19 5.15 39.40
CA GLN A 11 42.24 6.06 38.28
C GLN A 11 40.84 6.64 38.11
N GLN A 12 40.67 7.89 38.47
CA GLN A 12 39.50 8.68 38.06
C GLN A 12 39.45 8.60 36.55
N ALA A 13 38.28 8.16 36.02
CA ALA A 13 37.98 8.35 34.61
C ALA A 13 38.12 9.86 34.30
N PRO A 14 38.72 10.23 33.18
CA PRO A 14 38.81 11.63 32.80
C PRO A 14 37.42 12.24 32.82
N VAL A 15 37.24 13.32 33.54
CA VAL A 15 36.10 14.19 33.42
C VAL A 15 36.22 14.77 32.02
N HIS A 16 35.36 14.32 31.12
CA HIS A 16 35.24 14.94 29.82
C HIS A 16 34.66 16.34 30.01
N ASP A 17 35.51 17.34 29.82
CA ASP A 17 35.01 18.70 29.61
C ASP A 17 34.14 18.71 28.39
N SER A 18 32.89 19.17 28.55
CA SER A 18 31.86 19.24 27.51
C SER A 18 32.17 20.23 26.39
N GLU A 19 33.38 20.75 26.30
CA GLU A 19 33.81 21.68 25.25
C GLU A 19 34.84 21.06 24.28
N GLU A 20 35.33 19.85 24.51
CA GLU A 20 36.13 19.13 23.52
C GLU A 20 35.30 17.96 22.97
N ALA A 21 34.60 18.21 21.86
CA ALA A 21 34.13 17.17 20.98
C ALA A 21 35.29 16.24 20.63
N GLN A 22 35.14 14.94 20.84
CA GLN A 22 36.22 13.98 20.54
C GLN A 22 36.52 14.03 19.04
N PRO A 23 37.74 14.39 18.59
CA PRO A 23 38.06 14.50 17.17
C PRO A 23 38.14 13.12 16.51
N GLY A 24 37.06 12.42 16.40
CA GLY A 24 36.99 11.08 15.84
C GLY A 24 35.55 10.60 15.64
N LEU A 25 34.59 11.14 16.39
CA LEU A 25 33.17 10.84 16.19
C LEU A 25 32.54 11.81 15.17
N ASP A 26 32.98 13.06 15.11
CA ASP A 26 32.53 14.05 14.12
C ASP A 26 32.94 13.69 12.69
N SER A 27 33.94 12.84 12.49
CA SER A 27 34.33 12.34 11.17
C SER A 27 33.56 11.09 10.71
N LEU A 28 32.76 10.51 11.60
CA LEU A 28 31.95 9.31 11.32
C LEU A 28 30.42 9.59 11.30
N ALA A 29 30.00 10.71 11.85
CA ALA A 29 28.61 11.18 11.62
C ALA A 29 28.58 11.87 10.26
N PRO A 30 27.75 11.38 9.31
CA PRO A 30 27.39 12.18 8.14
C PRO A 30 26.82 13.49 8.66
N ASP A 31 27.05 14.60 7.98
CA ASP A 31 26.41 15.87 8.29
C ASP A 31 24.88 15.63 8.22
N ASP A 32 24.23 15.48 9.37
CA ASP A 32 22.84 15.06 9.52
C ASP A 32 21.85 16.01 8.82
N ARG A 33 22.34 17.19 8.41
CA ARG A 33 21.57 18.16 7.63
C ARG A 33 21.40 17.77 6.16
N GLU A 34 22.09 16.75 5.67
CA GLU A 34 21.99 16.23 4.30
C GLU A 34 21.57 14.76 4.22
N TRP A 35 21.10 14.14 5.29
CA TRP A 35 20.62 12.76 5.24
C TRP A 35 19.22 12.65 4.60
N ARG A 36 19.04 13.34 3.50
CA ARG A 36 18.09 12.92 2.47
C ARG A 36 18.85 11.93 1.60
N PRO A 37 18.25 10.78 1.23
CA PRO A 37 18.88 9.90 0.27
C PRO A 37 19.22 10.75 -0.96
N THR A 38 20.45 11.15 -1.10
CA THR A 38 20.94 11.74 -2.34
C THR A 38 20.61 10.73 -3.42
N PRO A 39 19.97 11.11 -4.53
CA PRO A 39 19.78 10.22 -5.65
C PRO A 39 21.13 9.58 -5.93
N LYS A 40 21.17 8.24 -5.89
CA LYS A 40 22.45 7.52 -6.11
C LYS A 40 23.02 7.99 -7.44
N PRO A 41 24.31 8.31 -7.52
CA PRO A 41 24.86 8.90 -8.74
C PRO A 41 24.54 8.03 -9.93
N THR A 42 23.93 8.63 -10.93
CA THR A 42 23.78 8.08 -12.26
C THR A 42 25.11 8.16 -13.00
N ALA A 43 25.24 7.51 -14.16
CA ALA A 43 26.46 7.58 -14.96
C ALA A 43 26.90 9.02 -15.23
N PRO A 44 28.21 9.26 -15.44
CA PRO A 44 28.72 10.59 -15.77
C PRO A 44 27.97 11.21 -16.95
N GLY A 45 27.57 12.46 -16.80
CA GLY A 45 26.83 13.21 -17.82
C GLY A 45 25.32 13.02 -17.80
N VAL A 46 24.80 12.19 -16.90
CA VAL A 46 23.36 12.09 -16.63
C VAL A 46 23.10 12.72 -15.26
N GLU A 47 22.51 13.90 -15.26
CA GLU A 47 22.04 14.50 -14.01
C GLU A 47 20.92 13.61 -13.43
N PRO A 48 20.95 13.34 -12.12
CA PRO A 48 19.79 12.72 -11.47
C PRO A 48 18.56 13.55 -11.77
N THR A 49 17.43 12.90 -12.00
CA THR A 49 16.16 13.61 -12.14
C THR A 49 16.01 14.50 -10.92
N ALA A 50 16.09 15.81 -11.10
CA ALA A 50 16.07 16.73 -9.98
C ALA A 50 14.77 16.51 -9.20
N PRO A 51 14.82 16.32 -7.86
CA PRO A 51 13.61 16.33 -7.05
C PRO A 51 12.83 17.58 -7.39
N GLY A 52 11.62 17.43 -7.95
CA GLY A 52 10.77 18.54 -8.32
C GLY A 52 10.82 19.03 -9.77
N SER A 53 11.32 18.25 -10.74
CA SER A 53 11.10 18.57 -12.16
C SER A 53 9.61 18.54 -12.56
N LEU A 54 8.78 17.88 -11.76
CA LEU A 54 7.35 18.07 -11.64
C LEU A 54 7.10 18.61 -10.25
N LYS A 55 7.44 19.87 -9.97
CA LYS A 55 6.92 20.52 -8.79
C LYS A 55 5.41 20.32 -8.82
N ALA A 56 4.91 19.48 -7.90
CA ALA A 56 3.55 19.70 -7.44
C ALA A 56 3.46 21.22 -7.23
N PRO A 57 2.41 21.86 -7.73
CA PRO A 57 2.24 23.29 -7.47
C PRO A 57 2.52 23.49 -5.99
N ASP A 58 3.16 24.60 -5.66
CA ASP A 58 3.51 24.99 -4.28
C ASP A 58 2.20 25.11 -3.50
N THR A 59 1.61 23.97 -3.22
CA THR A 59 0.28 23.85 -2.63
C THR A 59 0.46 23.89 -1.14
N HIS A 60 0.04 24.98 -0.58
CA HIS A 60 -0.10 25.12 0.86
C HIS A 60 -0.87 23.93 1.44
N ASN A 61 -0.23 23.17 2.32
CA ASN A 61 -0.82 22.01 2.98
C ASN A 61 -1.04 22.31 4.46
N SER A 62 -2.25 22.75 4.80
CA SER A 62 -2.64 23.14 6.15
C SER A 62 -2.46 22.03 7.18
N LYS A 63 -2.47 20.76 6.77
CA LYS A 63 -2.20 19.65 7.68
C LYS A 63 -0.72 19.56 8.05
N LEU A 64 0.17 19.70 7.08
CA LEU A 64 1.61 19.73 7.33
C LEU A 64 1.99 20.92 8.23
N ASP A 65 1.38 22.09 8.02
CA ASP A 65 1.60 23.25 8.87
C ASP A 65 1.12 23.01 10.31
N SER A 66 0.00 22.35 10.49
CA SER A 66 -0.49 21.98 11.83
C SER A 66 0.42 21.00 12.55
N LEU A 67 1.14 20.15 11.82
CA LEU A 67 2.11 19.20 12.38
C LEU A 67 3.44 19.88 12.75
N GLU A 68 3.77 21.03 12.14
CA GLU A 68 5.04 21.73 12.38
C GLU A 68 5.26 22.06 13.86
N ALA A 69 4.21 22.46 14.56
CA ALA A 69 4.27 22.76 16.00
C ALA A 69 4.62 21.54 16.88
N GLN A 70 4.51 20.34 16.34
CA GLN A 70 4.76 19.07 17.03
C GLN A 70 6.13 18.46 16.67
N ARG A 71 6.81 18.99 15.63
CA ARG A 71 8.11 18.51 15.19
C ARG A 71 9.21 18.91 16.16
N LYS A 72 10.11 17.96 16.47
CA LYS A 72 11.28 18.18 17.33
C LYS A 72 12.50 17.55 16.65
N GLY A 73 13.42 18.37 16.16
CA GLY A 73 14.67 17.90 15.58
C GLY A 73 15.63 17.38 16.66
N GLY A 74 15.90 18.20 17.65
CA GLY A 74 16.87 17.89 18.71
C GLY A 74 18.26 18.46 18.44
N GLU A 75 18.52 18.97 17.25
CA GLU A 75 19.78 19.66 16.90
C GLU A 75 19.95 20.88 17.79
N ASP A 76 21.18 21.07 18.28
CA ASP A 76 21.57 22.17 19.17
C ASP A 76 20.85 22.19 20.55
N PHE A 77 20.18 21.07 20.92
CA PHE A 77 19.54 20.94 22.22
C PHE A 77 20.24 19.91 23.11
N PRO A 78 20.43 20.21 24.41
CA PRO A 78 21.01 19.25 25.34
C PRO A 78 20.05 18.09 25.58
N LEU A 79 20.56 16.89 25.81
CA LEU A 79 19.77 15.73 26.23
C LEU A 79 19.10 16.01 27.58
N THR A 80 17.82 15.72 27.69
CA THR A 80 17.04 15.95 28.92
C THR A 80 16.14 14.76 29.26
N THR A 81 15.72 14.71 30.51
CA THR A 81 14.56 13.88 30.90
C THR A 81 13.27 14.43 30.34
N ASN A 82 12.15 13.68 30.45
CA ASN A 82 10.83 14.16 30.06
C ASN A 82 10.37 15.40 30.84
N GLN A 83 10.94 15.66 32.03
CA GLN A 83 10.70 16.83 32.86
C GLN A 83 11.66 17.98 32.59
N GLY A 84 12.53 17.86 31.58
CA GLY A 84 13.45 18.91 31.14
C GLY A 84 14.75 19.04 31.94
N VAL A 85 15.08 18.05 32.77
CA VAL A 85 16.37 18.03 33.51
C VAL A 85 17.49 17.62 32.55
N ARG A 86 18.53 18.44 32.42
CA ARG A 86 19.69 18.10 31.58
C ARG A 86 20.43 16.90 32.11
N ILE A 87 20.79 15.98 31.24
CA ILE A 87 21.44 14.72 31.56
C ILE A 87 22.95 14.86 31.29
N ALA A 88 23.78 14.56 32.32
CA ALA A 88 25.21 14.60 32.20
C ALA A 88 25.82 13.28 31.68
N ASP A 89 25.20 12.15 31.98
CA ASP A 89 25.64 10.82 31.53
C ASP A 89 24.38 9.94 31.30
N ASP A 90 24.15 9.53 30.07
CA ASP A 90 23.04 8.68 29.63
C ASP A 90 23.50 7.24 29.34
N GLN A 91 24.78 6.94 29.49
CA GLN A 91 25.36 5.64 29.16
C GLN A 91 25.64 4.78 30.38
N ASN A 92 25.77 5.39 31.55
CA ASN A 92 26.09 4.67 32.79
C ASN A 92 25.01 4.88 33.85
N SER A 93 24.56 3.79 34.47
CA SER A 93 23.65 3.85 35.62
C SER A 93 24.40 4.28 36.88
N LEU A 94 23.68 4.94 37.79
CA LEU A 94 24.20 5.28 39.13
C LEU A 94 24.54 3.99 39.90
N ARG A 95 25.76 3.92 40.46
CA ARG A 95 26.24 2.71 41.16
C ARG A 95 26.87 3.06 42.50
N ALA A 96 26.82 2.09 43.39
CA ALA A 96 27.59 2.16 44.65
C ALA A 96 29.06 1.70 44.45
N GLY A 97 29.88 2.58 43.88
CA GLY A 97 31.25 2.28 43.42
C GLY A 97 31.31 1.72 42.01
N SER A 98 32.48 1.79 41.36
CA SER A 98 32.67 1.46 39.93
C SER A 98 32.24 0.04 39.51
N ARG A 99 32.22 -0.91 40.42
CA ARG A 99 31.78 -2.30 40.24
C ARG A 99 30.63 -2.69 41.17
N GLY A 100 30.07 -1.73 41.89
CA GLY A 100 28.98 -1.94 42.83
C GLY A 100 27.65 -2.11 42.14
N PRO A 101 26.58 -2.41 42.89
CA PRO A 101 25.23 -2.55 42.39
C PRO A 101 24.70 -1.22 41.84
N THR A 102 23.88 -1.29 40.83
CA THR A 102 23.07 -0.16 40.33
C THR A 102 22.02 0.22 41.37
N LEU A 103 21.85 1.53 41.56
CA LEU A 103 20.90 2.07 42.54
C LEU A 103 19.62 2.53 41.84
N LEU A 104 18.48 2.06 42.32
CA LEU A 104 17.18 2.41 41.73
C LEU A 104 16.70 3.83 42.08
N GLU A 105 17.42 4.62 42.84
CA GLU A 105 17.21 6.06 42.97
C GLU A 105 17.64 6.82 41.70
N ASP A 106 18.33 6.16 40.77
CA ASP A 106 18.64 6.67 39.44
C ASP A 106 17.35 6.91 38.64
N PHE A 107 16.84 8.14 38.69
CA PHE A 107 15.58 8.49 38.01
C PHE A 107 15.75 8.55 36.49
N ILE A 108 16.96 8.80 35.98
CA ILE A 108 17.27 8.80 34.55
C ILE A 108 17.13 7.37 34.00
N LEU A 109 17.76 6.39 34.65
CA LEU A 109 17.62 4.97 34.28
C LEU A 109 16.17 4.51 34.32
N ARG A 110 15.44 4.84 35.40
CA ARG A 110 14.04 4.43 35.56
C ARG A 110 13.16 5.01 34.47
N GLU A 111 13.28 6.30 34.16
CA GLU A 111 12.50 6.95 33.13
C GLU A 111 12.78 6.32 31.75
N LYS A 112 14.07 6.14 31.41
CA LYS A 112 14.51 5.57 30.13
C LYS A 112 13.97 4.15 29.93
N ILE A 113 14.07 3.28 30.92
CA ILE A 113 13.56 1.90 30.84
C ILE A 113 12.04 1.89 30.83
N THR A 114 11.41 2.64 31.74
CA THR A 114 9.93 2.69 31.79
C THR A 114 9.32 3.14 30.49
N HIS A 115 9.88 4.17 29.86
CA HIS A 115 9.38 4.62 28.56
C HIS A 115 9.57 3.53 27.48
N PHE A 116 10.78 2.95 27.41
CA PHE A 116 11.11 1.90 26.46
C PHE A 116 10.17 0.69 26.56
N ASP A 117 9.85 0.23 27.76
CA ASP A 117 8.96 -0.91 28.01
C ASP A 117 7.53 -0.66 27.50
N HIS A 118 7.15 0.60 27.24
CA HIS A 118 5.80 1.01 26.82
C HIS A 118 5.77 1.68 25.43
N GLU A 119 6.80 1.54 24.61
CA GLU A 119 6.88 2.08 23.25
C GLU A 119 6.12 1.24 22.21
N ARG A 120 5.14 0.48 22.62
CA ARG A 120 4.30 -0.35 21.74
C ARG A 120 2.83 -0.10 22.01
N ILE A 121 2.05 -0.07 20.93
CA ILE A 121 0.59 -0.07 20.99
C ILE A 121 0.09 -1.36 20.33
N PRO A 122 -1.13 -1.82 20.63
CA PRO A 122 -1.73 -2.96 19.96
C PRO A 122 -1.73 -2.77 18.44
N GLU A 123 -1.45 -3.83 17.70
CA GLU A 123 -1.62 -3.83 16.25
C GLU A 123 -3.08 -3.57 15.87
N ARG A 124 -3.33 -3.04 14.67
CA ARG A 124 -4.67 -3.06 14.08
C ARG A 124 -5.13 -4.51 13.92
N ILE A 125 -6.40 -4.76 14.19
CA ILE A 125 -6.99 -6.12 14.10
C ILE A 125 -6.76 -6.72 12.72
N VAL A 126 -6.93 -5.93 11.68
CA VAL A 126 -6.49 -6.17 10.30
C VAL A 126 -5.76 -4.93 9.80
N HIS A 127 -5.00 -5.03 8.71
CA HIS A 127 -4.19 -3.93 8.17
C HIS A 127 -3.02 -3.51 9.09
N ALA A 128 -2.47 -4.40 9.90
CA ALA A 128 -1.36 -4.09 10.81
C ALA A 128 -0.10 -3.65 10.05
N ARG A 129 0.26 -4.39 9.00
CA ARG A 129 1.37 -4.06 8.09
C ARG A 129 0.94 -3.00 7.08
N GLY A 130 1.64 -1.86 7.00
CA GLY A 130 1.33 -0.82 6.01
C GLY A 130 2.27 0.36 6.05
N SER A 131 2.09 1.26 5.09
CA SER A 131 2.84 2.51 4.92
C SER A 131 1.89 3.63 4.53
N ALA A 132 2.30 4.88 4.78
CA ALA A 132 1.47 6.04 4.52
C ALA A 132 2.25 7.16 3.83
N ALA A 133 1.52 8.10 3.24
CA ALA A 133 2.06 9.32 2.66
C ALA A 133 1.07 10.47 2.82
N HIS A 134 1.59 11.68 2.91
CA HIS A 134 0.84 12.92 2.80
C HIS A 134 0.71 13.34 1.35
N GLY A 135 -0.32 14.11 1.08
CA GLY A 135 -0.56 14.66 -0.24
C GLY A 135 -1.71 15.66 -0.25
N TYR A 136 -2.26 15.86 -1.42
CA TYR A 136 -3.43 16.71 -1.62
C TYR A 136 -4.37 16.10 -2.65
N PHE A 137 -5.63 16.49 -2.57
CA PHE A 137 -6.68 16.18 -3.54
C PHE A 137 -7.22 17.47 -4.15
N GLN A 138 -7.52 17.45 -5.44
CA GLN A 138 -8.11 18.57 -6.18
C GLN A 138 -9.17 18.05 -7.16
N PRO A 139 -10.42 18.56 -7.11
CA PRO A 139 -11.44 18.24 -8.10
C PRO A 139 -11.10 18.82 -9.47
N TYR A 140 -11.54 18.16 -10.55
CA TYR A 140 -11.41 18.71 -11.91
C TYR A 140 -12.44 19.78 -12.23
N LYS A 141 -13.60 19.71 -11.56
CA LYS A 141 -14.71 20.63 -11.73
C LYS A 141 -15.58 20.64 -10.45
N SER A 142 -16.47 21.61 -10.37
CA SER A 142 -17.49 21.62 -9.31
C SER A 142 -18.41 20.40 -9.41
N LEU A 143 -18.66 19.73 -8.28
CA LEU A 143 -19.65 18.67 -8.11
C LEU A 143 -20.87 19.15 -7.30
N ALA A 144 -21.09 20.45 -7.17
CA ALA A 144 -22.18 21.04 -6.36
C ALA A 144 -23.58 20.57 -6.79
N ALA A 145 -23.77 20.13 -8.04
CA ALA A 145 -25.01 19.54 -8.49
C ALA A 145 -25.32 18.17 -7.87
N LEU A 146 -24.29 17.48 -7.35
CA LEU A 146 -24.39 16.14 -6.77
C LEU A 146 -24.30 16.17 -5.24
N THR A 147 -23.47 17.07 -4.69
CA THR A 147 -23.19 17.11 -3.26
C THR A 147 -22.91 18.52 -2.78
N LYS A 148 -23.35 18.85 -1.57
CA LYS A 148 -22.99 20.10 -0.88
C LYS A 148 -21.62 20.05 -0.19
N ALA A 149 -20.90 18.92 -0.23
CA ALA A 149 -19.57 18.76 0.39
C ALA A 149 -18.58 19.79 -0.18
N ASP A 150 -18.05 20.66 0.66
CA ASP A 150 -17.26 21.82 0.25
C ASP A 150 -15.98 21.44 -0.49
N PHE A 151 -15.31 20.36 -0.10
CA PHE A 151 -14.07 19.89 -0.75
C PHE A 151 -14.27 19.43 -2.21
N LEU A 152 -15.52 19.21 -2.65
CA LEU A 152 -15.93 18.87 -4.02
C LEU A 152 -16.61 20.04 -4.75
N SER A 153 -16.73 21.20 -4.12
CA SER A 153 -17.54 22.32 -4.62
C SER A 153 -16.90 23.12 -5.78
N SER A 154 -15.56 23.08 -5.92
CA SER A 154 -14.83 23.88 -6.91
C SER A 154 -13.54 23.18 -7.36
N ALA A 155 -13.15 23.39 -8.62
CA ALA A 155 -11.85 22.96 -9.15
C ALA A 155 -10.64 23.63 -8.46
N ASP A 156 -10.86 24.77 -7.80
CA ASP A 156 -9.80 25.51 -7.09
C ASP A 156 -9.59 25.00 -5.66
N LYS A 157 -10.46 24.10 -5.18
CA LYS A 157 -10.31 23.50 -3.85
C LYS A 157 -9.14 22.52 -3.83
N ILE A 158 -8.20 22.77 -2.93
CA ILE A 158 -7.10 21.86 -2.62
C ILE A 158 -7.29 21.38 -1.19
N THR A 159 -7.45 20.08 -1.02
CA THR A 159 -7.69 19.46 0.28
C THR A 159 -6.51 18.60 0.67
N PRO A 160 -5.84 18.83 1.81
CA PRO A 160 -4.81 17.94 2.31
C PRO A 160 -5.34 16.53 2.53
N VAL A 161 -4.51 15.54 2.18
CA VAL A 161 -4.83 14.14 2.42
C VAL A 161 -3.70 13.42 3.12
N PHE A 162 -4.06 12.35 3.84
CA PHE A 162 -3.14 11.36 4.35
C PHE A 162 -3.65 9.98 3.93
N VAL A 163 -2.84 9.26 3.19
CA VAL A 163 -3.22 7.95 2.64
C VAL A 163 -2.40 6.86 3.29
N ARG A 164 -3.06 5.78 3.71
CA ARG A 164 -2.40 4.60 4.23
C ARG A 164 -2.74 3.38 3.38
N PHE A 165 -1.71 2.74 2.84
CA PHE A 165 -1.75 1.44 2.19
C PHE A 165 -1.34 0.34 3.18
N SER A 166 -1.89 -0.87 3.01
CA SER A 166 -1.60 -1.97 3.94
C SER A 166 -1.91 -3.34 3.31
N THR A 167 -1.33 -4.40 3.85
CA THR A 167 -1.90 -5.74 3.71
C THR A 167 -3.09 -5.88 4.67
N VAL A 168 -3.81 -7.00 4.65
CA VAL A 168 -4.98 -7.23 5.50
C VAL A 168 -4.69 -8.27 6.59
N GLN A 169 -4.15 -9.42 6.21
CA GLN A 169 -4.10 -10.63 7.04
C GLN A 169 -2.92 -10.63 8.01
N GLY A 170 -1.74 -10.20 7.55
CA GLY A 170 -0.49 -10.32 8.29
C GLY A 170 -0.36 -9.35 9.45
N GLY A 171 0.42 -9.73 10.47
CA GLY A 171 0.88 -8.83 11.53
C GLY A 171 1.86 -7.78 11.01
N ALA A 172 2.23 -6.80 11.84
CA ALA A 172 3.12 -5.70 11.44
C ALA A 172 4.49 -6.17 10.92
N GLY A 173 4.97 -7.34 11.38
CA GLY A 173 6.23 -7.96 10.94
C GLY A 173 6.13 -8.86 9.71
N SER A 174 4.97 -9.03 9.08
CA SER A 174 4.82 -9.80 7.85
C SER A 174 5.40 -9.05 6.64
N ALA A 175 5.59 -9.75 5.50
CA ALA A 175 6.10 -9.13 4.28
C ALA A 175 4.99 -8.40 3.49
N ASP A 176 5.41 -7.40 2.68
CA ASP A 176 4.49 -6.60 1.86
C ASP A 176 3.91 -7.38 0.67
N THR A 177 4.67 -8.32 0.08
CA THR A 177 4.34 -8.95 -1.20
C THR A 177 3.58 -10.27 -1.08
N VAL A 178 3.10 -10.60 0.11
CA VAL A 178 2.20 -11.75 0.30
C VAL A 178 0.94 -11.62 -0.56
N ARG A 179 0.36 -12.77 -0.98
CA ARG A 179 -0.96 -12.77 -1.61
C ARG A 179 -2.01 -12.37 -0.59
N ASP A 180 -2.59 -11.21 -0.78
CA ASP A 180 -3.56 -10.61 0.14
C ASP A 180 -4.30 -9.47 -0.55
N ILE A 181 -5.45 -9.08 -0.05
CA ILE A 181 -6.08 -7.79 -0.37
C ILE A 181 -5.23 -6.67 0.21
N ARG A 182 -5.22 -5.51 -0.45
CA ARG A 182 -4.54 -4.31 0.06
C ARG A 182 -5.55 -3.29 0.56
N GLY A 183 -5.31 -2.75 1.75
CA GLY A 183 -6.02 -1.58 2.24
C GLY A 183 -5.61 -0.34 1.47
N PHE A 184 -6.56 0.55 1.26
CA PHE A 184 -6.41 1.87 0.64
C PHE A 184 -7.29 2.85 1.41
N ALA A 185 -6.77 3.43 2.49
CA ALA A 185 -7.50 4.36 3.35
C ALA A 185 -7.02 5.79 3.12
N THR A 186 -7.94 6.67 2.75
CA THR A 186 -7.67 8.10 2.49
C THR A 186 -8.39 8.95 3.52
N LYS A 187 -7.65 9.77 4.25
CA LYS A 187 -8.17 10.80 5.15
C LYS A 187 -8.07 12.16 4.47
N PHE A 188 -9.20 12.82 4.28
CA PHE A 188 -9.28 14.19 3.77
C PHE A 188 -9.44 15.16 4.95
N TYR A 189 -8.57 16.13 5.06
CA TYR A 189 -8.67 17.20 6.05
C TYR A 189 -9.38 18.39 5.42
N THR A 190 -10.73 18.36 5.46
CA THR A 190 -11.54 19.38 4.81
C THR A 190 -11.79 20.58 5.73
N ASP A 191 -12.30 21.67 5.17
CA ASP A 191 -12.72 22.87 5.95
C ASP A 191 -13.98 22.62 6.80
N GLU A 192 -14.67 21.51 6.59
CA GLU A 192 -15.93 21.16 7.27
C GLU A 192 -15.79 19.94 8.22
N GLY A 193 -14.59 19.42 8.39
CA GLY A 193 -14.32 18.22 9.15
C GLY A 193 -13.42 17.24 8.42
N ILE A 194 -13.26 16.05 8.96
CA ILE A 194 -12.53 14.97 8.32
C ILE A 194 -13.51 14.10 7.53
N PHE A 195 -13.17 13.80 6.28
CA PHE A 195 -13.80 12.72 5.51
C PHE A 195 -12.80 11.58 5.34
N ASP A 196 -13.19 10.36 5.73
CA ASP A 196 -12.36 9.16 5.58
C ASP A 196 -12.97 8.19 4.56
N LEU A 197 -12.29 7.99 3.44
CA LEU A 197 -12.62 6.94 2.48
C LEU A 197 -11.78 5.70 2.77
N VAL A 198 -12.36 4.74 3.51
CA VAL A 198 -11.64 3.57 4.04
C VAL A 198 -11.94 2.35 3.18
N GLY A 199 -11.15 2.15 2.14
CA GLY A 199 -11.34 1.15 1.11
C GLY A 199 -10.21 0.12 1.00
N ASN A 200 -10.30 -0.69 -0.06
CA ASN A 200 -9.34 -1.73 -0.44
C ASN A 200 -9.03 -1.65 -1.95
N ASN A 201 -8.08 -2.48 -2.40
CA ASN A 201 -7.78 -2.66 -3.82
C ASN A 201 -8.73 -3.66 -4.53
N THR A 202 -9.84 -4.01 -3.88
CA THR A 202 -10.95 -4.79 -4.46
C THR A 202 -12.26 -4.03 -4.28
N PRO A 203 -13.18 -4.07 -5.25
CA PRO A 203 -14.45 -3.33 -5.18
C PRO A 203 -15.49 -3.99 -4.28
N VAL A 204 -15.20 -5.18 -3.78
CA VAL A 204 -16.09 -6.01 -2.97
C VAL A 204 -15.39 -6.49 -1.71
N PHE A 205 -16.18 -6.99 -0.75
CA PHE A 205 -15.66 -7.59 0.47
C PHE A 205 -16.06 -9.07 0.58
N PHE A 206 -15.49 -9.80 1.55
CA PHE A 206 -15.72 -11.23 1.71
C PHE A 206 -17.08 -11.59 2.31
N ILE A 207 -17.69 -10.70 3.06
CA ILE A 207 -18.91 -10.96 3.84
C ILE A 207 -19.95 -9.86 3.63
N GLN A 208 -21.21 -10.23 3.77
CA GLN A 208 -22.36 -9.35 3.57
C GLN A 208 -22.82 -8.62 4.84
N ASP A 209 -22.46 -9.12 6.00
CA ASP A 209 -22.92 -8.61 7.30
C ASP A 209 -21.78 -8.56 8.30
N ALA A 210 -21.69 -7.47 9.05
CA ALA A 210 -20.64 -7.25 10.06
C ALA A 210 -20.65 -8.31 11.18
N MET A 211 -21.78 -8.99 11.42
CA MET A 211 -21.86 -10.10 12.39
C MET A 211 -20.84 -11.19 12.09
N LYS A 212 -20.48 -11.39 10.82
CA LYS A 212 -19.55 -12.44 10.38
C LYS A 212 -18.08 -12.00 10.42
N PHE A 213 -17.81 -10.72 10.69
CA PHE A 213 -16.44 -10.19 10.63
C PHE A 213 -15.49 -10.88 11.62
N PRO A 214 -15.85 -11.09 12.90
CA PRO A 214 -14.98 -11.81 13.82
C PRO A 214 -14.64 -13.23 13.35
N ASP A 215 -15.63 -13.99 12.85
CA ASP A 215 -15.43 -15.36 12.39
C ASP A 215 -14.53 -15.39 11.14
N PHE A 216 -14.76 -14.50 10.19
CA PHE A 216 -13.92 -14.36 9.02
C PHE A 216 -12.47 -14.04 9.40
N VAL A 217 -12.26 -13.08 10.32
CA VAL A 217 -10.92 -12.69 10.76
C VAL A 217 -10.23 -13.84 11.51
N HIS A 218 -10.95 -14.55 12.39
CA HIS A 218 -10.40 -15.74 13.05
C HIS A 218 -9.99 -16.81 12.03
N ALA A 219 -10.79 -17.03 11.00
CA ALA A 219 -10.51 -18.04 9.98
C ALA A 219 -9.27 -17.70 9.14
N VAL A 220 -9.02 -16.41 8.82
CA VAL A 220 -7.91 -15.99 7.96
C VAL A 220 -6.60 -15.75 8.72
N LYS A 221 -6.67 -15.47 10.04
CA LYS A 221 -5.49 -15.27 10.88
C LYS A 221 -4.78 -16.62 11.15
N PRO A 222 -3.56 -16.61 11.71
CA PRO A 222 -2.86 -17.83 12.12
C PRO A 222 -3.74 -18.74 12.96
N GLU A 223 -3.67 -20.04 12.74
CA GLU A 223 -4.45 -21.02 13.48
C GLU A 223 -4.12 -20.96 15.00
N PRO A 224 -5.13 -21.00 15.89
CA PRO A 224 -4.95 -20.59 17.27
C PRO A 224 -4.07 -21.51 18.12
N HIS A 225 -3.90 -22.77 17.72
CA HIS A 225 -3.14 -23.76 18.51
C HIS A 225 -1.61 -23.70 18.26
N TRP A 226 -1.13 -23.11 17.15
CA TRP A 226 0.29 -23.04 16.80
C TRP A 226 0.74 -21.73 16.16
N ALA A 227 -0.17 -20.78 15.94
CA ALA A 227 0.09 -19.45 15.36
C ALA A 227 0.75 -19.47 13.96
N ILE A 228 0.39 -20.43 13.12
CA ILE A 228 0.84 -20.62 11.73
C ILE A 228 -0.39 -20.70 10.83
N PRO A 229 -0.30 -20.21 9.56
CA PRO A 229 0.78 -19.41 8.95
C PRO A 229 0.65 -17.93 9.27
N GLN A 230 1.75 -17.18 9.17
CA GLN A 230 1.74 -15.72 9.33
C GLN A 230 1.56 -15.03 7.98
N GLY A 231 0.47 -14.27 7.85
CA GLY A 231 0.20 -13.43 6.67
C GLY A 231 -0.08 -14.21 5.38
N GLN A 232 -0.71 -15.38 5.48
CA GLN A 232 -1.10 -16.23 4.35
C GLN A 232 -2.50 -16.80 4.55
N SER A 233 -3.25 -16.92 3.44
CA SER A 233 -4.56 -17.58 3.37
C SER A 233 -4.49 -19.08 3.04
N ALA A 234 -3.31 -19.61 2.73
CA ALA A 234 -3.08 -21.00 2.31
C ALA A 234 -3.07 -21.96 3.51
N HIS A 235 -4.18 -22.13 4.19
CA HIS A 235 -4.35 -23.05 5.33
C HIS A 235 -5.82 -23.45 5.57
N ASP A 236 -6.02 -24.47 6.38
CA ASP A 236 -7.31 -25.15 6.53
C ASP A 236 -8.44 -24.21 7.01
N THR A 237 -8.22 -23.40 8.04
CA THR A 237 -9.31 -22.62 8.65
C THR A 237 -9.87 -21.56 7.70
N PHE A 238 -9.03 -20.91 6.89
CA PHE A 238 -9.50 -19.97 5.89
C PHE A 238 -10.37 -20.66 4.83
N TRP A 239 -9.86 -21.73 4.24
CA TRP A 239 -10.57 -22.45 3.17
C TRP A 239 -11.79 -23.21 3.67
N ASP A 240 -11.79 -23.66 4.92
CA ASP A 240 -12.99 -24.21 5.56
C ASP A 240 -14.10 -23.16 5.63
N TYR A 241 -13.77 -21.99 6.15
CA TYR A 241 -14.71 -20.86 6.21
C TYR A 241 -15.23 -20.47 4.81
N VAL A 242 -14.34 -20.30 3.85
CA VAL A 242 -14.67 -19.95 2.46
C VAL A 242 -15.64 -20.99 1.86
N SER A 243 -15.33 -22.27 2.03
CA SER A 243 -16.14 -23.36 1.48
C SER A 243 -17.52 -23.56 2.18
N LEU A 244 -17.71 -22.94 3.34
CA LEU A 244 -18.98 -22.96 4.08
C LEU A 244 -19.77 -21.65 3.96
N GLN A 245 -19.12 -20.59 3.46
CA GLN A 245 -19.68 -19.25 3.25
C GLN A 245 -19.48 -18.78 1.81
N PRO A 246 -20.32 -19.23 0.86
CA PRO A 246 -20.13 -18.98 -0.56
C PRO A 246 -20.19 -17.48 -0.94
N GLU A 247 -20.75 -16.62 -0.11
CA GLU A 247 -20.71 -15.16 -0.30
C GLU A 247 -19.27 -14.60 -0.40
N THR A 248 -18.26 -15.34 0.15
CA THR A 248 -16.87 -14.94 0.10
C THR A 248 -16.22 -15.10 -1.27
N LEU A 249 -16.79 -15.93 -2.13
CA LEU A 249 -16.14 -16.38 -3.38
C LEU A 249 -15.82 -15.24 -4.32
N HIS A 250 -16.64 -14.21 -4.40
CA HIS A 250 -16.35 -13.09 -5.29
C HIS A 250 -15.03 -12.42 -4.91
N ASN A 251 -14.85 -12.05 -3.64
CA ASN A 251 -13.61 -11.43 -3.21
C ASN A 251 -12.43 -12.41 -3.19
N VAL A 252 -12.68 -13.71 -2.97
CA VAL A 252 -11.66 -14.77 -3.10
C VAL A 252 -11.14 -14.86 -4.53
N MET A 253 -11.99 -14.75 -5.56
CA MET A 253 -11.55 -14.70 -6.97
C MET A 253 -10.59 -13.52 -7.20
N TRP A 254 -10.90 -12.34 -6.65
CA TRP A 254 -10.00 -11.18 -6.70
C TRP A 254 -8.67 -11.43 -5.98
N ALA A 255 -8.70 -12.04 -4.79
CA ALA A 255 -7.52 -12.36 -4.01
C ALA A 255 -6.62 -13.40 -4.72
N MET A 256 -7.21 -14.38 -5.42
CA MET A 256 -6.48 -15.40 -6.18
C MET A 256 -5.96 -14.90 -7.53
N SER A 257 -6.45 -13.77 -8.02
CA SER A 257 -5.96 -13.12 -9.24
C SER A 257 -4.65 -12.35 -9.00
N ASP A 258 -4.15 -11.73 -10.05
CA ASP A 258 -2.99 -10.84 -10.03
C ASP A 258 -3.20 -9.60 -9.14
N ARG A 259 -4.46 -9.22 -8.87
CA ARG A 259 -4.81 -8.13 -7.96
C ARG A 259 -4.43 -8.42 -6.51
N GLY A 260 -4.29 -9.69 -6.13
CA GLY A 260 -3.78 -10.11 -4.82
C GLY A 260 -2.27 -9.92 -4.64
N ILE A 261 -1.52 -9.63 -5.70
CA ILE A 261 -0.06 -9.46 -5.71
C ILE A 261 0.36 -8.22 -6.52
N PRO A 262 -0.11 -7.01 -6.16
CA PRO A 262 0.22 -5.80 -6.90
C PRO A 262 1.73 -5.55 -6.97
N ARG A 263 2.20 -4.97 -8.10
CA ARG A 263 3.61 -4.61 -8.27
C ARG A 263 4.04 -3.53 -7.26
N SER A 264 3.16 -2.59 -6.96
CA SER A 264 3.40 -1.44 -6.08
C SER A 264 2.09 -0.91 -5.55
N TYR A 265 2.12 -0.19 -4.44
CA TYR A 265 0.98 0.64 -4.00
C TYR A 265 0.62 1.72 -5.03
N ARG A 266 1.57 2.16 -5.84
CA ARG A 266 1.38 3.18 -6.89
C ARG A 266 0.62 2.66 -8.12
N THR A 267 0.55 1.35 -8.30
CA THR A 267 0.00 0.68 -9.49
C THR A 267 -1.19 -0.22 -9.18
N MET A 268 -1.88 0.02 -8.08
CA MET A 268 -3.12 -0.68 -7.73
C MET A 268 -4.30 0.30 -7.70
N GLU A 269 -5.47 -0.19 -8.08
CA GLU A 269 -6.73 0.54 -7.88
C GLU A 269 -7.13 0.55 -6.41
N GLY A 270 -7.99 1.50 -6.04
CA GLY A 270 -8.63 1.55 -4.73
C GLY A 270 -10.14 1.69 -4.88
N PHE A 271 -10.90 1.15 -3.92
CA PHE A 271 -12.36 1.13 -3.96
C PHE A 271 -12.93 1.43 -2.58
N GLY A 272 -13.99 2.24 -2.54
CA GLY A 272 -14.70 2.54 -1.30
C GLY A 272 -15.55 1.37 -0.80
N ILE A 273 -15.74 0.33 -1.61
CA ILE A 273 -16.52 -0.90 -1.36
C ILE A 273 -18.03 -0.63 -1.24
N HIS A 274 -18.42 0.17 -0.25
CA HIS A 274 -19.82 0.43 0.08
C HIS A 274 -20.48 1.41 -0.88
N THR A 275 -21.79 1.32 -0.97
CA THR A 275 -22.62 2.37 -1.53
C THR A 275 -22.85 3.43 -0.47
N PHE A 276 -22.49 4.70 -0.78
CA PHE A 276 -22.81 5.88 0.01
C PHE A 276 -23.87 6.73 -0.71
N ARG A 277 -24.29 7.82 -0.10
CA ARG A 277 -25.15 8.84 -0.72
C ARG A 277 -24.43 10.15 -0.84
N LEU A 278 -24.54 10.80 -2.00
CA LEU A 278 -24.21 12.21 -2.19
C LEU A 278 -25.52 13.01 -2.10
N ILE A 279 -25.52 14.10 -1.32
CA ILE A 279 -26.69 14.92 -1.09
C ILE A 279 -26.37 16.36 -1.52
N ASN A 280 -27.10 16.86 -2.49
CA ASN A 280 -26.92 18.21 -3.00
C ASN A 280 -27.60 19.29 -2.12
N ALA A 281 -27.48 20.56 -2.50
CA ALA A 281 -28.04 21.67 -1.74
C ALA A 281 -29.58 21.64 -1.66
N GLU A 282 -30.24 21.04 -2.61
CA GLU A 282 -31.69 20.85 -2.67
C GLU A 282 -32.19 19.65 -1.87
N GLY A 283 -31.28 18.88 -1.24
CA GLY A 283 -31.59 17.67 -0.49
C GLY A 283 -31.82 16.43 -1.36
N LYS A 284 -31.50 16.49 -2.67
CA LYS A 284 -31.61 15.35 -3.55
C LYS A 284 -30.42 14.40 -3.31
N ALA A 285 -30.73 13.12 -3.06
CA ALA A 285 -29.75 12.07 -2.89
C ALA A 285 -29.43 11.36 -4.21
N THR A 286 -28.18 10.89 -4.31
CA THR A 286 -27.68 10.03 -5.39
C THR A 286 -26.75 8.98 -4.78
N PHE A 287 -26.98 7.71 -5.05
CA PHE A 287 -26.06 6.67 -4.62
C PHE A 287 -24.73 6.81 -5.34
N VAL A 288 -23.65 6.54 -4.61
CA VAL A 288 -22.29 6.65 -5.13
C VAL A 288 -21.42 5.49 -4.67
N ARG A 289 -20.60 4.98 -5.61
CA ARG A 289 -19.43 4.17 -5.30
C ARG A 289 -18.17 4.92 -5.70
N PHE A 290 -17.18 4.92 -4.79
CA PHE A 290 -15.92 5.62 -4.95
C PHE A 290 -14.84 4.68 -5.48
N HIS A 291 -14.05 5.16 -6.45
CA HIS A 291 -12.94 4.46 -7.07
C HIS A 291 -11.69 5.32 -7.05
N TRP A 292 -10.53 4.69 -6.87
CA TRP A 292 -9.22 5.30 -7.13
C TRP A 292 -8.58 4.60 -8.33
N LYS A 293 -8.30 5.34 -9.38
CA LYS A 293 -7.62 4.82 -10.58
C LYS A 293 -6.18 5.34 -10.59
N PRO A 294 -5.15 4.46 -10.56
CA PRO A 294 -3.76 4.91 -10.58
C PRO A 294 -3.39 5.51 -11.94
N VAL A 295 -2.80 6.71 -11.95
CA VAL A 295 -2.33 7.36 -13.19
C VAL A 295 -1.18 6.59 -13.82
N ALA A 296 -0.32 5.96 -13.01
CA ALA A 296 0.77 5.09 -13.47
C ALA A 296 0.29 3.77 -14.12
N GLY A 297 -1.03 3.54 -14.18
CA GLY A 297 -1.61 2.29 -14.67
C GLY A 297 -1.57 1.16 -13.65
N LYS A 298 -2.22 0.05 -14.02
CA LYS A 298 -2.33 -1.15 -13.19
C LYS A 298 -1.16 -2.10 -13.48
N ALA A 299 -0.55 -2.69 -12.45
CA ALA A 299 0.52 -3.68 -12.62
C ALA A 299 0.58 -4.66 -11.44
N SER A 300 0.95 -5.90 -11.74
CA SER A 300 1.15 -6.96 -10.75
C SER A 300 2.56 -7.53 -10.79
N LEU A 301 2.94 -8.24 -9.73
CA LEU A 301 4.04 -9.18 -9.73
C LEU A 301 3.61 -10.49 -10.41
N VAL A 302 4.55 -11.39 -10.71
CA VAL A 302 4.27 -12.80 -10.93
C VAL A 302 4.41 -13.55 -9.61
N TRP A 303 3.74 -14.70 -9.44
CA TRP A 303 3.68 -15.37 -8.14
C TRP A 303 5.06 -15.79 -7.60
N ASP A 304 5.93 -16.36 -8.43
CA ASP A 304 7.30 -16.74 -8.04
C ASP A 304 8.11 -15.50 -7.56
N GLU A 305 7.96 -14.37 -8.26
CA GLU A 305 8.58 -13.10 -7.89
C GLU A 305 8.06 -12.60 -6.53
N ALA A 306 6.74 -12.62 -6.32
CA ALA A 306 6.12 -12.21 -5.08
C ALA A 306 6.60 -13.04 -3.89
N GLN A 307 6.69 -14.37 -4.04
CA GLN A 307 7.20 -15.27 -3.00
C GLN A 307 8.67 -15.00 -2.67
N LYS A 308 9.53 -14.81 -3.67
CA LYS A 308 10.96 -14.53 -3.47
C LYS A 308 11.18 -13.16 -2.80
N LEU A 309 10.40 -12.15 -3.17
CA LEU A 309 10.45 -10.83 -2.54
C LEU A 309 10.15 -10.89 -1.04
N THR A 310 9.28 -11.78 -0.57
CA THR A 310 9.00 -11.91 0.88
C THR A 310 10.27 -12.21 1.70
N GLY A 311 11.25 -12.86 1.11
CA GLY A 311 12.52 -13.18 1.75
C GLY A 311 13.68 -12.25 1.39
N ARG A 312 13.66 -11.66 0.18
CA ARG A 312 14.75 -10.80 -0.30
C ARG A 312 14.57 -9.32 0.11
N ASP A 313 13.35 -8.84 0.07
CA ASP A 313 12.96 -7.49 0.50
C ASP A 313 11.53 -7.51 1.05
N PRO A 314 11.32 -7.89 2.31
CA PRO A 314 9.98 -7.92 2.91
C PRO A 314 9.30 -6.55 2.94
N ASP A 315 10.07 -5.46 2.82
CA ASP A 315 9.61 -4.07 2.81
C ASP A 315 9.43 -3.48 1.40
N PHE A 316 9.33 -4.32 0.38
CA PHE A 316 9.40 -3.90 -1.02
C PHE A 316 8.38 -2.81 -1.41
N HIS A 317 7.10 -2.97 -1.07
CA HIS A 317 6.09 -1.95 -1.37
C HIS A 317 6.27 -0.67 -0.55
N ARG A 318 6.68 -0.81 0.72
CA ARG A 318 6.97 0.31 1.60
C ARG A 318 8.15 1.12 1.06
N ARG A 319 9.22 0.44 0.64
CA ARG A 319 10.41 1.04 0.04
C ARG A 319 10.08 1.72 -1.30
N ASP A 320 9.34 1.06 -2.18
CA ASP A 320 8.93 1.60 -3.47
C ASP A 320 8.14 2.91 -3.32
N LEU A 321 7.17 2.96 -2.39
CA LEU A 321 6.42 4.17 -2.11
C LEU A 321 7.31 5.30 -1.59
N TRP A 322 8.16 5.00 -0.63
CA TRP A 322 9.07 5.97 -0.02
C TRP A 322 10.06 6.54 -1.04
N GLU A 323 10.78 5.66 -1.74
CA GLU A 323 11.81 6.05 -2.71
C GLU A 323 11.20 6.84 -3.89
N ALA A 324 10.01 6.50 -4.35
CA ALA A 324 9.32 7.23 -5.40
C ALA A 324 9.01 8.68 -4.99
N ILE A 325 8.51 8.89 -3.78
CA ILE A 325 8.21 10.23 -3.25
C ILE A 325 9.50 11.04 -3.08
N GLU A 326 10.57 10.44 -2.53
CA GLU A 326 11.87 11.11 -2.38
C GLU A 326 12.51 11.47 -3.73
N ALA A 327 12.28 10.66 -4.76
CA ALA A 327 12.75 10.93 -6.11
C ALA A 327 11.91 11.98 -6.88
N GLY A 328 10.76 12.40 -6.32
CA GLY A 328 9.82 13.30 -6.98
C GLY A 328 8.86 12.60 -7.96
N ASP A 329 8.86 11.26 -8.01
CA ASP A 329 7.90 10.46 -8.78
C ASP A 329 6.62 10.24 -7.97
N TYR A 330 5.93 11.32 -7.74
CA TYR A 330 4.76 11.34 -6.87
C TYR A 330 3.67 10.40 -7.36
N PRO A 331 3.20 9.46 -6.50
CA PRO A 331 2.04 8.63 -6.84
C PRO A 331 0.80 9.47 -7.04
N GLU A 332 0.07 9.20 -8.13
CA GLU A 332 -1.11 9.94 -8.52
C GLU A 332 -2.29 8.99 -8.74
N PHE A 333 -3.46 9.40 -8.25
CA PHE A 333 -4.69 8.65 -8.40
C PHE A 333 -5.83 9.58 -8.78
N GLU A 334 -6.68 9.13 -9.71
CA GLU A 334 -7.91 9.84 -10.04
C GLU A 334 -9.08 9.29 -9.23
N LEU A 335 -9.82 10.19 -8.58
CA LEU A 335 -11.09 9.85 -7.95
C LEU A 335 -12.14 9.63 -9.03
N GLY A 336 -12.72 8.44 -9.04
CA GLY A 336 -13.82 8.06 -9.90
C GLY A 336 -15.10 7.85 -9.11
N LEU A 337 -16.24 8.19 -9.69
CA LEU A 337 -17.56 8.00 -9.13
C LEU A 337 -18.42 7.17 -10.07
N GLN A 338 -19.05 6.12 -9.55
CA GLN A 338 -20.24 5.52 -10.16
C GLN A 338 -21.47 6.09 -9.48
N LEU A 339 -22.37 6.68 -10.25
CA LEU A 339 -23.50 7.45 -9.76
C LEU A 339 -24.81 6.79 -10.19
N ILE A 340 -25.65 6.47 -9.23
CA ILE A 340 -26.95 5.84 -9.46
C ILE A 340 -28.04 6.75 -8.83
N PRO A 341 -28.98 7.26 -9.62
CA PRO A 341 -30.14 7.95 -9.07
C PRO A 341 -30.85 7.08 -8.03
N GLU A 342 -31.34 7.69 -6.95
CA GLU A 342 -31.95 6.93 -5.85
C GLU A 342 -33.18 6.12 -6.31
N GLU A 343 -33.93 6.65 -7.28
CA GLU A 343 -35.06 5.96 -7.94
C GLU A 343 -34.68 4.67 -8.67
N ASN A 344 -33.36 4.47 -8.95
CA ASN A 344 -32.83 3.29 -9.63
C ASN A 344 -32.19 2.28 -8.66
N GLU A 345 -32.45 2.35 -7.36
CA GLU A 345 -31.91 1.43 -6.35
C GLU A 345 -32.12 -0.04 -6.73
N PHE A 346 -33.28 -0.36 -7.29
CA PHE A 346 -33.69 -1.73 -7.64
C PHE A 346 -33.65 -2.00 -9.16
N ALA A 347 -32.85 -1.23 -9.91
CA ALA A 347 -32.76 -1.40 -11.38
C ALA A 347 -31.86 -2.56 -11.81
N PHE A 348 -31.13 -3.17 -10.88
CA PHE A 348 -30.18 -4.24 -11.14
C PHE A 348 -30.70 -5.59 -10.67
N ASP A 349 -30.18 -6.68 -11.23
CA ASP A 349 -30.45 -8.05 -10.79
C ASP A 349 -29.66 -8.46 -9.53
N PHE A 350 -28.93 -7.51 -8.95
CA PHE A 350 -28.22 -7.62 -7.69
C PHE A 350 -28.57 -6.42 -6.79
N ASP A 351 -28.38 -6.57 -5.49
CA ASP A 351 -28.62 -5.51 -4.51
C ASP A 351 -27.42 -4.57 -4.40
N LEU A 352 -27.65 -3.25 -4.55
CA LEU A 352 -26.60 -2.23 -4.41
C LEU A 352 -26.02 -2.16 -3.01
N LEU A 353 -26.72 -2.65 -1.99
CA LEU A 353 -26.33 -2.64 -0.60
C LEU A 353 -25.59 -3.93 -0.19
N ASP A 354 -25.46 -4.90 -1.12
CA ASP A 354 -24.63 -6.09 -0.90
C ASP A 354 -23.16 -5.75 -1.14
N PRO A 355 -22.31 -5.72 -0.11
CA PRO A 355 -20.90 -5.38 -0.24
C PRO A 355 -20.04 -6.45 -0.95
N THR A 356 -20.64 -7.60 -1.31
CA THR A 356 -20.01 -8.62 -2.15
C THR A 356 -20.28 -8.42 -3.65
N LYS A 357 -21.05 -7.38 -4.00
CA LYS A 357 -21.42 -7.06 -5.39
C LYS A 357 -20.72 -5.77 -5.85
N LEU A 358 -20.19 -5.79 -7.06
CA LEU A 358 -19.74 -4.60 -7.78
C LEU A 358 -20.82 -4.14 -8.77
N ILE A 359 -20.67 -2.91 -9.25
CA ILE A 359 -21.43 -2.41 -10.38
C ILE A 359 -20.51 -2.46 -11.59
N PRO A 360 -20.81 -3.29 -12.62
CA PRO A 360 -19.99 -3.32 -13.84
C PRO A 360 -19.87 -1.93 -14.49
N GLU A 361 -18.66 -1.53 -14.91
CA GLU A 361 -18.47 -0.24 -15.61
C GLU A 361 -19.21 -0.20 -16.95
N ALA A 362 -19.46 -1.36 -17.54
CA ALA A 362 -20.33 -1.51 -18.72
C ALA A 362 -21.79 -1.09 -18.47
N LEU A 363 -22.28 -1.13 -17.22
CA LEU A 363 -23.62 -0.67 -16.84
C LEU A 363 -23.61 0.77 -16.35
N VAL A 364 -22.67 1.12 -15.49
CA VAL A 364 -22.52 2.46 -14.93
C VAL A 364 -21.06 2.86 -15.03
N PRO A 365 -20.66 3.65 -16.02
CA PRO A 365 -19.28 4.07 -16.20
C PRO A 365 -18.73 4.88 -15.02
N VAL A 366 -17.48 4.68 -14.69
CA VAL A 366 -16.78 5.46 -13.69
C VAL A 366 -16.43 6.85 -14.23
N GLN A 367 -16.96 7.90 -13.60
CA GLN A 367 -16.67 9.29 -13.95
C GLN A 367 -15.47 9.79 -13.14
N ARG A 368 -14.36 10.11 -13.78
CA ARG A 368 -13.18 10.71 -13.13
C ARG A 368 -13.46 12.18 -12.79
N VAL A 369 -13.36 12.52 -11.51
CA VAL A 369 -13.84 13.83 -10.98
C VAL A 369 -12.78 14.66 -10.29
N GLY A 370 -11.62 14.11 -10.00
CA GLY A 370 -10.54 14.82 -9.33
C GLY A 370 -9.27 13.97 -9.25
N ARG A 371 -8.19 14.58 -8.78
CA ARG A 371 -6.87 13.98 -8.71
C ARG A 371 -6.29 14.11 -7.31
N MET A 372 -5.70 13.04 -6.82
CA MET A 372 -4.90 12.98 -5.61
C MET A 372 -3.43 12.79 -5.98
N VAL A 373 -2.54 13.54 -5.35
CA VAL A 373 -1.09 13.44 -5.49
C VAL A 373 -0.47 13.22 -4.12
N LEU A 374 0.35 12.19 -3.98
CA LEU A 374 1.09 11.89 -2.75
C LEU A 374 2.52 12.41 -2.89
N ASN A 375 2.85 13.51 -2.23
CA ASN A 375 4.07 14.26 -2.49
C ASN A 375 5.00 14.43 -1.28
N ARG A 376 4.67 13.77 -0.15
CA ARG A 376 5.52 13.83 1.04
C ARG A 376 5.42 12.57 1.89
N ASN A 377 6.58 12.04 2.27
CA ASN A 377 6.71 10.96 3.24
C ASN A 377 6.44 11.46 4.67
N PRO A 378 5.95 10.61 5.60
CA PRO A 378 5.91 10.91 7.02
C PRO A 378 7.31 11.19 7.57
N ASP A 379 7.43 12.13 8.51
CA ASP A 379 8.70 12.37 9.22
C ASP A 379 8.94 11.30 10.30
N ASN A 380 7.87 10.77 10.90
CA ASN A 380 7.95 9.73 11.92
C ASN A 380 6.89 8.64 11.70
N PHE A 381 7.36 7.42 11.52
CA PHE A 381 6.49 6.28 11.22
C PHE A 381 5.47 5.99 12.33
N PHE A 382 5.88 6.04 13.60
CA PHE A 382 4.97 5.78 14.72
C PHE A 382 3.94 6.90 14.86
N ALA A 383 4.41 8.14 14.95
CA ALA A 383 3.55 9.30 15.22
C ALA A 383 2.50 9.52 14.12
N GLU A 384 2.86 9.28 12.85
CA GLU A 384 2.00 9.62 11.72
C GLU A 384 1.32 8.39 11.10
N ASN A 385 1.99 7.23 11.03
CA ASN A 385 1.39 6.03 10.43
C ASN A 385 0.75 5.10 11.48
N GLU A 386 1.46 4.78 12.57
CA GLU A 386 0.90 3.85 13.57
C GLU A 386 -0.26 4.47 14.35
N GLN A 387 -0.17 5.75 14.71
CA GLN A 387 -1.21 6.45 15.46
C GLN A 387 -2.38 6.94 14.59
N ALA A 388 -2.30 6.85 13.27
CA ALA A 388 -3.42 7.24 12.40
C ALA A 388 -4.67 6.40 12.68
N ALA A 389 -5.79 7.08 12.88
CA ALA A 389 -7.11 6.50 13.11
C ALA A 389 -8.04 6.84 11.93
N PHE A 390 -8.36 5.86 11.10
CA PHE A 390 -9.34 5.98 10.03
C PHE A 390 -10.70 5.48 10.51
N HIS A 391 -11.78 6.08 10.01
CA HIS A 391 -13.13 5.67 10.37
C HIS A 391 -14.12 5.95 9.22
N PRO A 392 -14.83 4.94 8.68
CA PRO A 392 -15.80 5.18 7.61
C PRO A 392 -16.99 6.04 8.03
N GLY A 393 -17.18 6.26 9.33
CA GLY A 393 -18.15 7.20 9.88
C GLY A 393 -17.69 8.66 9.93
N HIS A 394 -16.44 8.95 9.58
CA HIS A 394 -16.00 10.34 9.38
C HIS A 394 -16.49 10.81 8.03
N ILE A 395 -17.62 11.50 8.03
CA ILE A 395 -18.26 12.10 6.87
C ILE A 395 -18.46 13.60 7.08
N VAL A 396 -18.73 14.31 6.00
CA VAL A 396 -18.98 15.76 6.00
C VAL A 396 -20.36 16.05 5.41
N PRO A 397 -20.95 17.25 5.63
CA PRO A 397 -22.23 17.61 5.03
C PRO A 397 -22.23 17.36 3.51
N GLY A 398 -23.25 16.66 3.00
CA GLY A 398 -23.36 16.31 1.58
C GLY A 398 -22.92 14.88 1.25
N ILE A 399 -22.43 14.12 2.23
CA ILE A 399 -22.17 12.67 2.13
C ILE A 399 -22.93 11.99 3.25
N ASP A 400 -23.62 10.87 2.97
CA ASP A 400 -24.36 10.11 3.98
C ASP A 400 -24.24 8.59 3.73
N PHE A 401 -24.65 7.83 4.71
CA PHE A 401 -24.59 6.38 4.71
C PHE A 401 -25.74 5.76 3.91
N SER A 402 -25.56 4.50 3.55
CA SER A 402 -26.61 3.61 3.10
C SER A 402 -26.94 2.56 4.16
N ASN A 403 -27.94 1.74 3.88
CA ASN A 403 -28.36 0.64 4.76
C ASN A 403 -27.53 -0.65 4.54
N ASP A 404 -26.36 -0.57 3.95
CA ASP A 404 -25.40 -1.68 3.83
C ASP A 404 -25.07 -2.23 5.24
N PRO A 405 -25.40 -3.50 5.55
CA PRO A 405 -25.24 -4.04 6.91
C PRO A 405 -23.78 -4.18 7.33
N LEU A 406 -22.86 -4.32 6.40
CA LEU A 406 -21.44 -4.32 6.71
C LEU A 406 -20.96 -2.90 7.02
N LEU A 407 -21.37 -1.88 6.25
CA LEU A 407 -21.06 -0.49 6.53
C LEU A 407 -21.55 -0.08 7.93
N GLN A 408 -22.80 -0.39 8.25
CA GLN A 408 -23.40 -0.06 9.55
C GLN A 408 -22.60 -0.64 10.73
N GLY A 409 -22.12 -1.87 10.63
CA GLY A 409 -21.27 -2.47 11.67
C GLY A 409 -19.90 -1.82 11.77
N ARG A 410 -19.34 -1.34 10.65
CA ARG A 410 -18.08 -0.60 10.62
C ARG A 410 -18.16 0.73 11.38
N LEU A 411 -19.33 1.39 11.38
CA LEU A 411 -19.55 2.65 12.08
C LEU A 411 -19.36 2.53 13.62
N PHE A 412 -19.54 1.35 14.17
CA PHE A 412 -19.22 1.06 15.57
C PHE A 412 -17.78 0.57 15.76
N SER A 413 -17.36 -0.44 14.98
CA SER A 413 -16.11 -1.18 15.17
C SER A 413 -14.87 -0.29 15.16
N TYR A 414 -14.82 0.71 14.27
CA TYR A 414 -13.63 1.56 14.13
C TYR A 414 -13.42 2.51 15.32
N THR A 415 -14.48 2.99 15.95
CA THR A 415 -14.36 3.74 17.21
C THR A 415 -13.94 2.84 18.36
N ASP A 416 -14.58 1.68 18.50
CA ASP A 416 -14.33 0.73 19.58
C ASP A 416 -12.87 0.27 19.63
N THR A 417 -12.32 -0.14 18.49
CA THR A 417 -10.91 -0.57 18.42
C THR A 417 -9.91 0.57 18.68
N GLN A 418 -10.21 1.82 18.25
CA GLN A 418 -9.34 2.98 18.46
C GLN A 418 -9.21 3.32 19.95
N ILE A 419 -10.28 3.22 20.73
CA ILE A 419 -10.24 3.52 22.17
C ILE A 419 -9.19 2.65 22.89
N SER A 420 -9.15 1.36 22.60
CA SER A 420 -8.15 0.46 23.17
C SER A 420 -6.75 0.68 22.58
N ARG A 421 -6.65 0.76 21.27
CA ARG A 421 -5.36 0.82 20.58
C ARG A 421 -4.62 2.13 20.82
N LEU A 422 -5.33 3.26 20.91
CA LEU A 422 -4.75 4.60 21.06
C LEU A 422 -4.89 5.19 22.47
N GLY A 423 -5.35 4.39 23.44
CA GLY A 423 -5.25 4.70 24.86
C GLY A 423 -6.35 5.61 25.40
N GLY A 424 -7.52 5.69 24.74
CA GLY A 424 -8.66 6.43 25.29
C GLY A 424 -9.51 7.15 24.23
N PRO A 425 -10.59 7.84 24.67
CA PRO A 425 -11.54 8.46 23.76
C PRO A 425 -10.99 9.71 23.03
N ASN A 426 -9.91 10.31 23.54
CA ASN A 426 -9.31 11.53 23.00
C ASN A 426 -8.30 11.26 21.87
N PHE A 427 -8.35 10.11 21.19
CA PHE A 427 -7.44 9.77 20.10
C PHE A 427 -7.54 10.75 18.91
N HIS A 428 -8.61 11.50 18.77
CA HIS A 428 -8.75 12.58 17.80
C HIS A 428 -7.83 13.79 18.08
N GLU A 429 -7.30 13.92 19.30
CA GLU A 429 -6.32 14.96 19.65
C GLU A 429 -4.89 14.60 19.27
N ILE A 430 -4.60 13.34 18.95
CA ILE A 430 -3.30 12.94 18.39
C ILE A 430 -3.10 13.73 17.09
N PRO A 431 -1.94 14.37 16.91
CA PRO A 431 -1.73 15.35 15.83
C PRO A 431 -2.16 14.88 14.45
N ILE A 432 -1.85 13.63 14.06
CA ILE A 432 -2.23 13.11 12.74
C ILE A 432 -3.74 12.95 12.57
N ASN A 433 -4.49 12.74 13.66
CA ASN A 433 -5.94 12.53 13.66
C ASN A 433 -6.73 13.83 13.82
N ARG A 434 -6.09 14.91 14.25
CA ARG A 434 -6.73 16.19 14.51
C ARG A 434 -7.20 16.82 13.20
N PRO A 435 -8.45 17.34 13.12
CA PRO A 435 -8.91 18.12 11.96
C PRO A 435 -8.11 19.41 11.82
N THR A 436 -8.05 19.96 10.60
CA THR A 436 -7.44 21.28 10.33
C THR A 436 -8.42 22.43 10.55
N CYS A 437 -9.72 22.15 10.50
CA CYS A 437 -10.75 23.11 10.88
C CYS A 437 -10.94 23.14 12.41
N PRO A 438 -11.41 24.27 12.98
CA PRO A 438 -11.76 24.33 14.40
C PRO A 438 -12.87 23.35 14.75
N TYR A 439 -12.73 22.65 15.88
CA TYR A 439 -13.77 21.82 16.43
C TYR A 439 -14.06 22.21 17.88
N HIS A 440 -15.35 22.28 18.24
CA HIS A 440 -15.84 22.64 19.56
C HIS A 440 -17.04 21.76 19.90
N ASN A 441 -17.04 21.17 21.08
CA ASN A 441 -18.12 20.35 21.58
C ASN A 441 -18.16 20.36 23.12
N PHE A 442 -19.07 19.60 23.72
CA PHE A 442 -19.18 19.45 25.16
C PHE A 442 -18.52 18.17 25.71
N GLN A 443 -17.76 17.45 24.88
CA GLN A 443 -16.99 16.31 25.33
C GLN A 443 -15.80 16.80 26.14
N ARG A 444 -15.67 16.25 27.35
CA ARG A 444 -14.69 16.69 28.35
C ARG A 444 -13.99 15.50 28.96
N ASP A 445 -12.80 15.77 29.49
CA ASP A 445 -12.02 14.86 30.32
C ASP A 445 -11.60 13.55 29.58
N GLY A 446 -11.28 12.52 30.31
CA GLY A 446 -10.81 11.24 29.80
C GLY A 446 -9.30 11.20 29.58
N MET A 447 -8.78 10.00 29.34
CA MET A 447 -7.33 9.76 29.15
C MET A 447 -6.80 10.56 27.96
N HIS A 448 -5.62 11.14 28.16
CA HIS A 448 -4.87 11.90 27.15
C HIS A 448 -5.62 13.14 26.62
N ARG A 449 -6.54 13.73 27.43
CA ARG A 449 -7.08 15.05 27.12
C ARG A 449 -5.97 16.08 27.11
N MET A 450 -5.77 16.77 25.98
CA MET A 450 -4.69 17.74 25.78
C MET A 450 -5.22 19.16 25.57
N ASP A 451 -6.44 19.33 25.05
CA ASP A 451 -7.06 20.63 24.87
C ASP A 451 -7.55 21.19 26.21
N ILE A 452 -7.37 22.49 26.40
CA ILE A 452 -7.81 23.23 27.59
C ILE A 452 -9.09 23.98 27.26
N ASP A 453 -10.22 23.41 27.63
CA ASP A 453 -11.52 24.04 27.45
C ASP A 453 -11.73 25.11 28.51
N THR A 454 -11.98 26.34 28.08
CA THR A 454 -12.20 27.48 28.95
C THR A 454 -13.69 27.80 29.22
N ASN A 455 -14.59 27.06 28.52
CA ASN A 455 -16.03 27.25 28.71
C ASN A 455 -16.48 26.68 30.07
N PRO A 456 -17.17 27.48 30.92
CA PRO A 456 -17.64 27.00 32.23
C PRO A 456 -18.80 26.02 32.14
N ALA A 457 -19.48 25.90 30.98
CA ALA A 457 -20.54 24.92 30.74
C ALA A 457 -20.03 23.80 29.84
N ASN A 458 -20.24 22.56 30.28
CA ASN A 458 -19.92 21.32 29.50
C ASN A 458 -21.19 20.57 29.11
N TYR A 459 -22.30 21.27 28.93
CA TYR A 459 -23.61 20.72 28.60
C TYR A 459 -24.44 21.70 27.78
N GLU A 460 -25.40 21.21 27.04
CA GLU A 460 -26.37 21.94 26.27
C GLU A 460 -27.79 21.45 26.65
N PRO A 461 -28.80 22.32 26.72
CA PRO A 461 -28.71 23.80 26.65
C PRO A 461 -28.14 24.40 27.94
N ASN A 462 -27.46 25.54 27.82
CA ASN A 462 -26.99 26.30 28.99
C ASN A 462 -27.23 27.80 28.81
N SER A 463 -27.44 28.48 29.96
CA SER A 463 -27.54 29.97 30.02
C SER A 463 -26.28 30.63 30.59
N ILE A 464 -25.31 29.82 31.02
CA ILE A 464 -24.08 30.30 31.69
C ILE A 464 -23.15 30.95 30.67
N ASN A 465 -23.13 30.43 29.43
CA ASN A 465 -22.27 30.87 28.34
C ASN A 465 -23.07 31.12 27.07
N ASP A 466 -24.27 31.67 27.15
CA ASP A 466 -25.17 31.92 26.01
C ASP A 466 -25.35 30.72 25.07
N ASN A 467 -25.36 29.52 25.62
CA ASN A 467 -25.43 28.25 24.92
C ASN A 467 -24.31 28.03 23.87
N TRP A 468 -23.09 28.55 24.09
CA TRP A 468 -21.93 28.28 23.24
C TRP A 468 -21.09 27.08 23.76
N PRO A 469 -20.52 26.24 22.82
CA PRO A 469 -20.84 26.17 21.39
C PRO A 469 -22.27 25.69 21.16
N ARG A 470 -22.87 26.02 20.02
CA ARG A 470 -24.26 25.67 19.71
C ARG A 470 -24.43 25.10 18.32
N GLU A 471 -25.56 24.42 18.09
CA GLU A 471 -25.95 23.86 16.81
C GLU A 471 -25.92 24.88 15.67
N THR A 472 -25.58 24.45 14.47
CA THR A 472 -25.62 25.26 13.26
C THR A 472 -26.77 24.77 12.37
N PRO A 473 -27.76 25.62 12.01
CA PRO A 473 -28.83 25.22 11.13
C PRO A 473 -28.31 24.69 9.78
N PRO A 474 -28.90 23.63 9.22
CA PRO A 474 -28.44 23.04 7.94
C PRO A 474 -28.45 24.01 6.76
N ALA A 475 -29.38 24.97 6.75
CA ALA A 475 -29.50 26.01 5.72
C ALA A 475 -28.50 27.17 5.85
N ALA A 476 -27.70 27.22 6.91
CA ALA A 476 -26.67 28.25 7.06
C ALA A 476 -25.52 28.02 6.06
N LYS A 477 -24.79 29.11 5.75
CA LYS A 477 -23.53 28.99 5.03
C LYS A 477 -22.56 28.12 5.88
N ARG A 478 -22.04 27.03 5.33
CA ARG A 478 -21.38 25.94 6.08
C ARG A 478 -22.33 25.39 7.16
N GLY A 479 -23.50 24.92 6.72
CA GLY A 479 -24.55 24.39 7.60
C GLY A 479 -24.14 23.12 8.30
N GLY A 480 -24.81 22.85 9.44
CA GLY A 480 -24.60 21.63 10.19
C GLY A 480 -24.96 20.39 9.37
N PHE A 481 -24.39 19.25 9.74
CA PHE A 481 -24.76 17.96 9.18
C PHE A 481 -26.20 17.62 9.54
N GLU A 482 -26.93 17.13 8.55
CA GLU A 482 -28.29 16.59 8.70
C GLU A 482 -28.36 15.27 7.92
N SER A 483 -28.79 14.21 8.60
CA SER A 483 -29.00 12.94 7.95
C SER A 483 -30.17 12.98 6.98
N LEU A 484 -30.06 12.25 5.87
CA LEU A 484 -31.15 12.12 4.91
C LEU A 484 -32.37 11.49 5.60
N ALA A 485 -33.53 12.17 5.49
CA ALA A 485 -34.79 11.61 5.97
C ALA A 485 -35.24 10.47 5.07
N GLU A 486 -35.09 9.24 5.52
CA GLU A 486 -35.47 8.03 4.81
C GLU A 486 -36.62 7.32 5.53
N ARG A 487 -37.63 6.91 4.74
CA ARG A 487 -38.69 6.07 5.31
C ARG A 487 -38.22 4.64 5.46
N VAL A 488 -38.30 4.11 6.67
CA VAL A 488 -38.08 2.67 6.96
C VAL A 488 -39.42 2.01 7.18
N ASP A 489 -39.69 0.92 6.46
CA ASP A 489 -40.91 0.13 6.57
C ASP A 489 -40.55 -1.35 6.72
N GLY A 490 -40.94 -1.99 7.81
CA GLY A 490 -40.62 -3.38 8.07
C GLY A 490 -40.64 -3.79 9.53
N GLU A 491 -40.53 -5.06 9.78
CA GLU A 491 -40.47 -5.67 11.12
C GLU A 491 -38.99 -5.81 11.58
N LYS A 492 -38.75 -5.67 12.87
CA LYS A 492 -37.41 -5.95 13.46
C LYS A 492 -37.18 -7.46 13.53
N ILE A 493 -36.48 -7.99 12.54
CA ILE A 493 -36.20 -9.43 12.40
C ILE A 493 -34.71 -9.70 12.26
N ARG A 494 -34.28 -10.92 12.59
CA ARG A 494 -32.91 -11.39 12.33
C ARG A 494 -32.93 -12.32 11.13
N GLN A 495 -32.70 -11.74 9.94
CA GLN A 495 -32.79 -12.48 8.69
C GLN A 495 -31.86 -11.85 7.64
N ARG A 496 -31.26 -12.69 6.78
CA ARG A 496 -30.59 -12.22 5.55
C ARG A 496 -31.64 -11.86 4.51
N SER A 497 -31.44 -10.76 3.79
CA SER A 497 -32.30 -10.43 2.64
C SER A 497 -32.21 -11.53 1.58
N PRO A 498 -33.34 -11.94 0.98
CA PRO A 498 -33.32 -12.82 -0.18
C PRO A 498 -32.52 -12.26 -1.37
N SER A 499 -32.44 -10.93 -1.53
CA SER A 499 -31.63 -10.25 -2.56
C SER A 499 -30.13 -10.51 -2.42
N PHE A 500 -29.67 -10.95 -1.24
CA PHE A 500 -28.28 -11.33 -0.97
C PHE A 500 -27.98 -12.82 -1.22
N GLY A 501 -28.91 -13.57 -1.79
CA GLY A 501 -28.83 -15.03 -1.91
C GLY A 501 -28.10 -15.56 -3.15
N GLU A 502 -27.67 -14.69 -4.08
CA GLU A 502 -26.93 -15.07 -5.27
C GLU A 502 -25.42 -14.88 -5.03
N TYR A 503 -24.60 -15.92 -5.28
CA TYR A 503 -23.17 -15.92 -4.93
C TYR A 503 -22.22 -16.18 -6.09
N TYR A 504 -22.69 -16.57 -7.29
CA TYR A 504 -21.84 -17.09 -8.35
C TYR A 504 -21.83 -16.26 -9.64
N ALA A 505 -22.86 -15.45 -9.90
CA ALA A 505 -22.95 -14.67 -11.14
C ALA A 505 -21.81 -13.65 -11.27
N GLN A 506 -21.50 -12.92 -10.21
CA GLN A 506 -20.43 -11.93 -10.25
C GLN A 506 -19.01 -12.53 -10.20
N PRO A 507 -18.70 -13.57 -9.42
CA PRO A 507 -17.46 -14.34 -9.58
C PRO A 507 -17.29 -14.86 -11.02
N ARG A 508 -18.37 -15.32 -11.68
CA ARG A 508 -18.34 -15.74 -13.07
C ARG A 508 -18.08 -14.57 -14.02
N LEU A 509 -18.75 -13.42 -13.84
CA LEU A 509 -18.45 -12.20 -14.59
C LEU A 509 -16.97 -11.84 -14.49
N PHE A 510 -16.41 -11.84 -13.27
CA PHE A 510 -14.99 -11.58 -13.05
C PHE A 510 -14.10 -12.56 -13.82
N TRP A 511 -14.36 -13.88 -13.70
CA TRP A 511 -13.63 -14.93 -14.40
C TRP A 511 -13.64 -14.77 -15.92
N LEU A 512 -14.82 -14.54 -16.50
CA LEU A 512 -15.02 -14.40 -17.95
C LEU A 512 -14.39 -13.11 -18.50
N SER A 513 -14.24 -12.10 -17.68
CA SER A 513 -13.63 -10.80 -18.02
C SER A 513 -12.09 -10.84 -18.06
N GLN A 514 -11.47 -11.89 -17.50
CA GLN A 514 -10.04 -12.03 -17.46
C GLN A 514 -9.49 -12.50 -18.81
N THR A 515 -8.28 -12.02 -19.16
CA THR A 515 -7.52 -12.56 -20.30
C THR A 515 -7.10 -14.02 -20.05
N PRO A 516 -6.76 -14.80 -21.08
CA PRO A 516 -6.33 -16.18 -20.87
C PRO A 516 -5.15 -16.34 -19.90
N ILE A 517 -4.25 -15.36 -19.85
CA ILE A 517 -3.10 -15.39 -18.92
C ILE A 517 -3.55 -15.13 -17.49
N GLU A 518 -4.46 -14.18 -17.27
CA GLU A 518 -5.02 -13.92 -15.95
C GLU A 518 -5.85 -15.10 -15.45
N GLN A 519 -6.60 -15.76 -16.33
CA GLN A 519 -7.33 -17.00 -16.01
C GLN A 519 -6.36 -18.10 -15.55
N GLN A 520 -5.22 -18.26 -16.23
CA GLN A 520 -4.20 -19.23 -15.81
C GLN A 520 -3.62 -18.87 -14.42
N HIS A 521 -3.35 -17.57 -14.17
CA HIS A 521 -2.87 -17.13 -12.86
C HIS A 521 -3.88 -17.39 -11.73
N ILE A 522 -5.17 -17.25 -12.01
CA ILE A 522 -6.24 -17.59 -11.05
C ILE A 522 -6.24 -19.11 -10.78
N ILE A 523 -6.15 -19.96 -11.81
CA ILE A 523 -6.03 -21.41 -11.65
C ILE A 523 -4.82 -21.75 -10.79
N ASP A 524 -3.67 -21.14 -11.07
CA ASP A 524 -2.43 -21.36 -10.33
C ASP A 524 -2.55 -20.89 -8.86
N GLY A 525 -3.21 -19.74 -8.63
CA GLY A 525 -3.49 -19.20 -7.30
C GLY A 525 -4.34 -20.17 -6.45
N PHE A 526 -5.48 -20.61 -6.97
CA PHE A 526 -6.34 -21.59 -6.28
C PHE A 526 -5.61 -22.93 -6.07
N SER A 527 -4.90 -23.42 -7.08
CA SER A 527 -4.15 -24.68 -6.98
C SER A 527 -3.07 -24.59 -5.90
N PHE A 528 -2.32 -23.49 -5.85
CA PHE A 528 -1.30 -23.27 -4.83
C PHE A 528 -1.90 -23.23 -3.42
N GLU A 529 -2.92 -22.40 -3.20
CA GLU A 529 -3.54 -22.19 -1.90
C GLU A 529 -4.19 -23.49 -1.39
N LEU A 530 -5.01 -24.14 -2.20
CA LEU A 530 -5.70 -25.36 -1.83
C LEU A 530 -4.73 -26.56 -1.66
N SER A 531 -3.58 -26.55 -2.35
CA SER A 531 -2.56 -27.60 -2.14
C SER A 531 -1.98 -27.61 -0.73
N LYS A 532 -2.05 -26.49 0.01
CA LYS A 532 -1.59 -26.35 1.40
C LYS A 532 -2.66 -26.77 2.42
N VAL A 533 -3.90 -26.91 1.99
CA VAL A 533 -5.00 -27.38 2.84
C VAL A 533 -4.84 -28.88 3.09
N VAL A 534 -4.77 -29.28 4.34
CA VAL A 534 -4.49 -30.68 4.71
C VAL A 534 -5.74 -31.56 4.57
N ARG A 535 -6.90 -31.03 4.91
CA ARG A 535 -8.17 -31.78 4.92
C ARG A 535 -8.77 -31.86 3.52
N THR A 536 -8.87 -33.08 2.96
CA THR A 536 -9.34 -33.33 1.58
C THR A 536 -10.75 -32.80 1.33
N TRP A 537 -11.66 -33.00 2.28
CA TRP A 537 -13.04 -32.53 2.13
C TRP A 537 -13.21 -31.01 2.01
N ILE A 538 -12.26 -30.22 2.56
CA ILE A 538 -12.22 -28.78 2.36
C ILE A 538 -11.85 -28.46 0.90
N ARG A 539 -10.83 -29.11 0.38
CA ARG A 539 -10.40 -28.97 -1.02
C ARG A 539 -11.52 -29.37 -1.98
N GLU A 540 -12.19 -30.48 -1.72
CA GLU A 540 -13.32 -30.98 -2.51
C GLU A 540 -14.46 -29.98 -2.55
N ARG A 541 -14.89 -29.39 -1.41
CA ARG A 541 -15.90 -28.31 -1.37
C ARG A 541 -15.41 -27.06 -2.10
N GLY A 542 -14.12 -26.71 -1.98
CA GLY A 542 -13.55 -25.58 -2.71
C GLY A 542 -13.69 -25.78 -4.23
N VAL A 543 -13.34 -26.95 -4.76
CA VAL A 543 -13.47 -27.29 -6.18
C VAL A 543 -14.95 -27.34 -6.60
N ASP A 544 -15.83 -27.82 -5.75
CA ASP A 544 -17.28 -27.82 -6.00
C ASP A 544 -17.81 -26.40 -6.23
N HIS A 545 -17.43 -25.45 -5.38
CA HIS A 545 -17.80 -24.05 -5.59
C HIS A 545 -17.27 -23.46 -6.91
N LEU A 546 -16.04 -23.84 -7.31
CA LEU A 546 -15.50 -23.39 -8.59
C LEU A 546 -16.31 -23.91 -9.77
N ALA A 547 -16.91 -25.12 -9.68
CA ALA A 547 -17.79 -25.66 -10.71
C ALA A 547 -19.06 -24.82 -10.91
N HIS A 548 -19.56 -24.19 -9.86
CA HIS A 548 -20.70 -23.24 -9.96
C HIS A 548 -20.32 -21.90 -10.61
N ILE A 549 -19.03 -21.55 -10.62
CA ILE A 549 -18.51 -20.35 -11.29
C ILE A 549 -18.23 -20.66 -12.76
N ASP A 550 -17.39 -21.67 -13.01
CA ASP A 550 -17.05 -22.13 -14.36
C ASP A 550 -16.47 -23.55 -14.32
N THR A 551 -17.03 -24.45 -15.13
CA THR A 551 -16.58 -25.85 -15.16
C THR A 551 -15.11 -26.02 -15.55
N LYS A 552 -14.60 -25.21 -16.50
CA LYS A 552 -13.20 -25.28 -16.91
C LYS A 552 -12.25 -24.85 -15.80
N LEU A 553 -12.62 -23.84 -15.03
CA LEU A 553 -11.85 -23.42 -13.85
C LEU A 553 -11.78 -24.57 -12.83
N ALA A 554 -12.92 -25.18 -12.51
CA ALA A 554 -12.99 -26.28 -11.56
C ALA A 554 -12.20 -27.53 -12.03
N GLU A 555 -12.33 -27.91 -13.33
CA GLU A 555 -11.56 -29.02 -13.90
C GLU A 555 -10.06 -28.78 -13.83
N ALA A 556 -9.59 -27.57 -14.18
CA ALA A 556 -8.17 -27.25 -14.16
C ALA A 556 -7.59 -27.26 -12.72
N VAL A 557 -8.29 -26.64 -11.77
CA VAL A 557 -7.87 -26.66 -10.36
C VAL A 557 -7.97 -28.06 -9.77
N GLY A 558 -9.06 -28.78 -10.06
CA GLY A 558 -9.27 -30.17 -9.63
C GLY A 558 -8.16 -31.10 -10.12
N ALA A 559 -7.78 -31.01 -11.39
CA ALA A 559 -6.68 -31.79 -11.96
C ALA A 559 -5.34 -31.54 -11.24
N ASN A 560 -5.03 -30.26 -10.90
CA ASN A 560 -3.84 -29.91 -10.15
C ASN A 560 -3.84 -30.43 -8.70
N LEU A 561 -5.03 -30.68 -8.14
CA LEU A 561 -5.20 -31.20 -6.77
C LEU A 561 -5.46 -32.70 -6.69
N GLY A 562 -5.56 -33.40 -7.84
CA GLY A 562 -5.94 -34.80 -7.91
C GLY A 562 -7.42 -35.06 -7.57
N ILE A 563 -8.30 -34.11 -7.82
CA ILE A 563 -9.74 -34.16 -7.59
C ILE A 563 -10.47 -34.21 -8.94
N GLU A 564 -11.24 -35.28 -9.18
CA GLU A 564 -12.06 -35.41 -10.37
C GLU A 564 -13.48 -34.89 -10.11
N LEU A 565 -14.00 -34.09 -11.04
CA LEU A 565 -15.39 -33.64 -10.97
C LEU A 565 -16.32 -34.80 -11.27
N SER A 566 -17.40 -34.88 -10.50
CA SER A 566 -18.53 -35.77 -10.82
C SER A 566 -19.30 -35.30 -12.06
N ASP A 567 -20.12 -36.20 -12.63
CA ASP A 567 -20.97 -35.83 -13.76
C ASP A 567 -21.99 -34.74 -13.40
N ASP A 568 -22.47 -34.73 -12.15
CA ASP A 568 -23.37 -33.68 -11.65
C ASP A 568 -22.68 -32.31 -11.64
N GLN A 569 -21.43 -32.24 -11.15
CA GLN A 569 -20.65 -31.02 -11.14
C GLN A 569 -20.31 -30.50 -12.54
N ARG A 570 -20.08 -31.39 -13.52
CA ARG A 570 -19.85 -31.02 -14.92
C ARG A 570 -21.11 -30.49 -15.61
N ASN A 571 -22.26 -30.87 -15.11
CA ASN A 571 -23.57 -30.50 -15.69
C ASN A 571 -24.33 -29.44 -14.89
N ILE A 572 -23.65 -28.73 -13.96
CA ILE A 572 -24.26 -27.62 -13.22
C ILE A 572 -24.78 -26.55 -14.19
N THR A 573 -25.99 -26.07 -13.94
CA THR A 573 -26.50 -24.89 -14.66
C THR A 573 -25.79 -23.65 -14.13
N LEU A 574 -24.98 -23.04 -14.97
CA LEU A 574 -24.22 -21.83 -14.62
C LEU A 574 -25.15 -20.61 -14.54
N PRO A 575 -24.82 -19.62 -13.68
CA PRO A 575 -25.63 -18.43 -13.52
C PRO A 575 -25.70 -17.59 -14.81
N ALA A 576 -26.80 -16.86 -14.96
CA ALA A 576 -26.99 -15.91 -16.06
C ALA A 576 -26.02 -14.75 -15.97
N PRO A 577 -25.71 -14.04 -17.09
CA PRO A 577 -24.92 -12.83 -17.09
C PRO A 577 -25.53 -11.74 -16.20
N VAL A 578 -24.70 -10.99 -15.47
CA VAL A 578 -25.12 -9.92 -14.56
C VAL A 578 -25.76 -8.77 -15.34
N ASN A 579 -27.04 -8.54 -15.17
CA ASN A 579 -27.81 -7.57 -15.99
C ASN A 579 -27.54 -7.70 -17.50
N GLY A 580 -27.32 -8.92 -18.00
CA GLY A 580 -26.96 -9.17 -19.39
C GLY A 580 -25.50 -8.92 -19.76
N VAL A 581 -24.65 -8.48 -18.83
CA VAL A 581 -23.21 -8.31 -19.02
C VAL A 581 -22.49 -9.63 -18.77
N GLU A 582 -21.98 -10.23 -19.83
CA GLU A 582 -21.19 -11.46 -19.75
C GLU A 582 -19.72 -11.21 -19.42
N LYS A 583 -19.16 -10.10 -19.95
CA LYS A 583 -17.77 -9.68 -19.76
C LYS A 583 -17.70 -8.17 -19.60
N ASP A 584 -16.79 -7.71 -18.74
CA ASP A 584 -16.45 -6.31 -18.56
C ASP A 584 -14.92 -6.14 -18.60
N PRO A 585 -14.33 -5.56 -19.65
CA PRO A 585 -12.88 -5.41 -19.77
C PRO A 585 -12.24 -4.61 -18.63
N SER A 586 -13.00 -3.72 -17.97
CA SER A 586 -12.49 -2.93 -16.83
C SER A 586 -12.05 -3.80 -15.64
N LEU A 587 -12.54 -5.05 -15.56
CA LEU A 587 -12.21 -6.02 -14.52
C LEU A 587 -10.85 -6.70 -14.74
N SER A 588 -10.33 -6.68 -15.98
CA SER A 588 -8.99 -7.17 -16.30
C SER A 588 -7.91 -6.13 -15.93
N LEU A 589 -6.72 -6.60 -15.57
CA LEU A 589 -5.54 -5.73 -15.44
C LEU A 589 -4.92 -5.38 -16.80
N TYR A 590 -5.08 -6.25 -17.79
CA TYR A 590 -4.30 -6.20 -19.03
C TYR A 590 -5.12 -5.93 -20.29
N ALA A 591 -6.45 -6.10 -20.25
CA ALA A 591 -7.30 -5.90 -21.44
C ALA A 591 -7.32 -4.42 -21.89
N ASP A 592 -7.29 -3.49 -20.93
CA ASP A 592 -7.27 -2.04 -21.15
C ASP A 592 -6.05 -1.44 -20.43
N ALA A 593 -4.85 -1.97 -20.73
CA ALA A 593 -3.62 -1.54 -20.08
C ALA A 593 -3.26 -0.10 -20.49
N GLU A 594 -3.84 0.87 -19.82
CA GLU A 594 -3.34 2.26 -19.79
C GLU A 594 -2.23 2.35 -18.75
N GLY A 595 -1.10 2.88 -19.09
CA GLY A 595 0.01 3.12 -18.17
C GLY A 595 1.20 3.71 -18.87
N ASP A 596 2.07 4.34 -18.10
CA ASP A 596 3.33 4.85 -18.57
C ASP A 596 4.51 4.08 -17.97
N VAL A 597 5.71 4.47 -18.31
CA VAL A 597 6.95 3.88 -17.80
C VAL A 597 7.55 4.69 -16.64
N LYS A 598 6.94 5.81 -16.28
CA LYS A 598 7.44 6.73 -15.27
C LYS A 598 7.58 6.02 -13.90
N GLY A 599 8.69 6.26 -13.23
CA GLY A 599 9.01 5.68 -11.93
C GLY A 599 9.37 4.20 -11.97
N ARG A 600 9.50 3.57 -13.17
CA ARG A 600 10.02 2.21 -13.31
C ARG A 600 11.53 2.17 -13.24
N VAL A 601 12.09 1.02 -12.93
CA VAL A 601 13.52 0.86 -12.67
C VAL A 601 14.13 -0.12 -13.65
N VAL A 602 15.20 0.29 -14.32
CA VAL A 602 16.03 -0.55 -15.20
C VAL A 602 17.35 -0.88 -14.55
N ALA A 603 17.69 -2.16 -14.42
CA ALA A 603 19.02 -2.58 -14.04
C ALA A 603 19.94 -2.61 -15.26
N VAL A 604 21.08 -1.94 -15.19
CA VAL A 604 22.17 -2.05 -16.16
C VAL A 604 23.27 -2.89 -15.56
N LEU A 605 23.44 -4.12 -16.04
CA LEU A 605 24.50 -5.02 -15.58
C LEU A 605 25.80 -4.66 -16.31
N LEU A 606 26.62 -3.88 -15.65
CA LEU A 606 27.87 -3.39 -16.22
C LEU A 606 28.91 -4.50 -16.39
N ASN A 607 29.77 -4.30 -17.35
CA ASN A 607 30.98 -5.10 -17.57
C ASN A 607 32.18 -4.17 -17.77
N GLU A 608 33.38 -4.71 -17.71
CA GLU A 608 34.60 -3.94 -17.95
C GLU A 608 34.61 -3.40 -19.39
N ARG A 609 35.05 -2.16 -19.57
CA ARG A 609 35.09 -1.48 -20.87
C ARG A 609 33.73 -1.33 -21.56
N THR A 610 32.67 -1.17 -20.79
CA THR A 610 31.37 -0.72 -21.30
C THR A 610 31.54 0.58 -22.08
N SER A 611 30.92 0.71 -23.24
CA SER A 611 30.91 1.99 -24.00
C SER A 611 30.26 3.09 -23.17
N ALA A 612 31.06 4.09 -22.78
CA ALA A 612 30.58 5.23 -22.03
C ALA A 612 29.54 6.03 -22.81
N GLN A 613 29.80 6.25 -24.11
CA GLN A 613 28.91 7.00 -24.99
C GLN A 613 27.55 6.33 -25.13
N ASP A 614 27.50 5.03 -25.43
CA ASP A 614 26.27 4.27 -25.62
C ASP A 614 25.47 4.23 -24.32
N LEU A 615 26.17 4.03 -23.19
CA LEU A 615 25.53 4.02 -21.87
C LEU A 615 24.87 5.35 -21.56
N VAL A 616 25.57 6.48 -21.78
CA VAL A 616 25.00 7.83 -21.55
C VAL A 616 23.77 8.06 -22.42
N GLN A 617 23.79 7.66 -23.69
CA GLN A 617 22.63 7.80 -24.58
C GLN A 617 21.42 7.01 -24.05
N LEU A 618 21.60 5.77 -23.65
CA LEU A 618 20.55 4.96 -23.05
C LEU A 618 19.97 5.63 -21.79
N LEU A 619 20.84 6.02 -20.85
CA LEU A 619 20.43 6.59 -19.58
C LEU A 619 19.67 7.91 -19.77
N GLN A 620 20.09 8.75 -20.72
CA GLN A 620 19.36 9.98 -21.08
C GLN A 620 17.99 9.68 -21.68
N ALA A 621 17.88 8.69 -22.56
CA ALA A 621 16.61 8.28 -23.15
C ALA A 621 15.63 7.75 -22.08
N LEU A 622 16.11 6.92 -21.14
CA LEU A 622 15.31 6.42 -20.03
C LEU A 622 14.87 7.54 -19.09
N GLN A 623 15.80 8.43 -18.72
CA GLN A 623 15.53 9.56 -17.85
C GLN A 623 14.52 10.54 -18.45
N ALA A 624 14.57 10.78 -19.75
CA ALA A 624 13.61 11.64 -20.46
C ALA A 624 12.17 11.15 -20.35
N GLN A 625 11.96 9.85 -20.10
CA GLN A 625 10.66 9.21 -19.86
C GLN A 625 10.37 8.97 -18.37
N GLY A 626 11.19 9.55 -17.47
CA GLY A 626 11.03 9.36 -16.02
C GLY A 626 11.36 7.95 -15.52
N VAL A 627 12.15 7.17 -16.28
CA VAL A 627 12.59 5.83 -15.90
C VAL A 627 13.92 5.93 -15.16
N HIS A 628 14.01 5.29 -14.00
CA HIS A 628 15.22 5.20 -13.20
C HIS A 628 16.13 4.07 -13.67
N SER A 629 17.44 4.25 -13.54
CA SER A 629 18.43 3.23 -13.85
C SER A 629 19.33 2.95 -12.65
N LYS A 630 19.68 1.67 -12.46
CA LYS A 630 20.63 1.21 -11.44
C LYS A 630 21.80 0.52 -12.13
N LEU A 631 23.00 1.11 -12.00
CA LEU A 631 24.24 0.51 -12.52
C LEU A 631 24.71 -0.57 -11.52
N LEU A 632 24.69 -1.82 -11.93
CA LEU A 632 24.99 -2.97 -11.08
C LEU A 632 26.25 -3.70 -11.56
N TYR A 633 27.01 -4.19 -10.60
CA TYR A 633 28.21 -5.00 -10.86
C TYR A 633 28.41 -6.07 -9.77
N SER A 634 29.40 -6.92 -9.91
CA SER A 634 29.71 -7.97 -8.92
C SER A 634 30.22 -7.44 -7.57
N ARG A 635 30.72 -6.21 -7.53
CA ARG A 635 31.27 -5.52 -6.33
C ARG A 635 30.87 -4.04 -6.34
N MET A 636 30.91 -3.41 -5.17
CA MET A 636 30.78 -1.96 -5.05
C MET A 636 32.04 -1.24 -5.54
N GLY A 637 31.96 0.07 -5.69
CA GLY A 637 33.01 0.95 -6.17
C GLY A 637 32.75 1.41 -7.59
N GLU A 638 33.70 1.23 -8.49
CA GLU A 638 33.65 1.73 -9.87
C GLU A 638 34.03 0.62 -10.86
N VAL A 639 33.50 0.72 -12.07
CA VAL A 639 33.94 0.01 -13.27
C VAL A 639 34.50 1.04 -14.23
N ILE A 640 35.58 0.67 -14.93
CA ILE A 640 36.21 1.59 -15.91
C ILE A 640 35.59 1.36 -17.28
N ALA A 641 35.03 2.41 -17.88
CA ALA A 641 34.49 2.43 -19.23
C ALA A 641 35.58 2.31 -20.31
N ASP A 642 35.17 2.19 -21.55
CA ASP A 642 36.08 2.06 -22.70
C ASP A 642 36.94 3.32 -22.97
N ASP A 643 36.44 4.49 -22.59
CA ASP A 643 37.14 5.79 -22.69
C ASP A 643 38.02 6.10 -21.47
N GLY A 644 38.06 5.20 -20.48
CA GLY A 644 38.79 5.37 -19.22
C GLY A 644 38.03 6.09 -18.11
N SER A 645 36.79 6.51 -18.32
CA SER A 645 35.97 7.14 -17.29
C SER A 645 35.48 6.13 -16.24
N PRO A 646 35.40 6.54 -14.95
CA PRO A 646 34.85 5.69 -13.91
C PRO A 646 33.31 5.69 -13.94
N LEU A 647 32.72 4.51 -13.89
CA LEU A 647 31.28 4.30 -13.75
C LEU A 647 30.95 3.86 -12.32
N PRO A 648 30.31 4.71 -11.50
CA PRO A 648 30.00 4.39 -10.11
C PRO A 648 28.94 3.31 -10.04
N ILE A 649 29.11 2.34 -9.15
CA ILE A 649 28.23 1.19 -8.96
C ILE A 649 27.18 1.51 -7.89
N ALA A 650 25.91 1.45 -8.28
CA ALA A 650 24.76 1.69 -7.38
C ALA A 650 24.42 0.47 -6.50
N GLY A 651 24.85 -0.73 -6.89
CA GLY A 651 24.56 -1.96 -6.14
C GLY A 651 25.22 -3.20 -6.73
N THR A 652 25.28 -4.27 -5.95
CA THR A 652 25.74 -5.58 -6.44
C THR A 652 24.55 -6.41 -6.94
N PHE A 653 24.81 -7.45 -7.74
CA PHE A 653 23.73 -8.36 -8.21
C PHE A 653 22.98 -9.02 -7.03
N ALA A 654 23.70 -9.40 -5.98
CA ALA A 654 23.08 -9.98 -4.77
C ALA A 654 22.30 -8.96 -3.93
N GLY A 655 22.84 -7.72 -3.80
CA GLY A 655 22.23 -6.65 -3.01
C GLY A 655 21.10 -5.90 -3.71
N SER A 656 20.98 -6.02 -5.04
CA SER A 656 19.93 -5.42 -5.85
C SER A 656 19.37 -6.48 -6.82
N PRO A 657 18.62 -7.46 -6.33
CA PRO A 657 18.17 -8.61 -7.14
C PRO A 657 17.24 -8.17 -8.28
N SER A 658 17.10 -9.01 -9.30
CA SER A 658 16.23 -8.74 -10.46
C SER A 658 14.77 -8.52 -10.08
N LEU A 659 14.35 -9.00 -8.91
CA LEU A 659 13.03 -8.83 -8.32
C LEU A 659 12.63 -7.35 -8.12
N THR A 660 13.62 -6.48 -7.89
CA THR A 660 13.41 -5.06 -7.54
C THR A 660 13.42 -4.12 -8.74
N VAL A 661 13.55 -4.66 -9.96
CA VAL A 661 13.60 -3.88 -11.20
C VAL A 661 12.56 -4.34 -12.21
N ASP A 662 12.26 -3.50 -13.20
CA ASP A 662 11.22 -3.77 -14.19
C ASP A 662 11.78 -4.24 -15.55
N ALA A 663 13.06 -3.94 -15.83
CA ALA A 663 13.78 -4.43 -17.02
C ALA A 663 15.27 -4.56 -16.75
N VAL A 664 15.97 -5.27 -17.63
CA VAL A 664 17.41 -5.50 -17.53
C VAL A 664 18.11 -5.14 -18.84
N VAL A 665 19.21 -4.43 -18.73
CA VAL A 665 20.09 -4.08 -19.87
C VAL A 665 21.49 -4.62 -19.58
N VAL A 666 22.11 -5.22 -20.59
CA VAL A 666 23.53 -5.60 -20.56
C VAL A 666 24.25 -4.91 -21.73
N PRO A 667 25.08 -3.90 -21.46
CA PRO A 667 25.88 -3.24 -22.50
C PRO A 667 26.97 -4.16 -23.07
N GLY A 668 27.47 -3.83 -24.25
CA GLY A 668 28.67 -4.43 -24.80
C GLY A 668 29.92 -4.10 -23.98
N GLY A 669 31.02 -4.87 -24.19
CA GLY A 669 32.28 -4.71 -23.48
C GLY A 669 32.95 -6.04 -23.15
N ASP A 670 33.84 -6.10 -22.17
CA ASP A 670 34.46 -7.34 -21.73
C ASP A 670 33.52 -8.13 -20.81
N LEU A 671 32.86 -9.11 -21.37
CA LEU A 671 31.89 -9.96 -20.67
C LEU A 671 32.52 -11.11 -19.85
N SER A 672 33.85 -11.23 -19.78
CA SER A 672 34.51 -12.38 -19.16
C SER A 672 34.12 -12.55 -17.70
N ALA A 673 34.10 -11.47 -16.92
CA ALA A 673 33.68 -11.50 -15.53
C ALA A 673 32.18 -11.80 -15.36
N LEU A 674 31.33 -11.17 -16.18
CA LEU A 674 29.87 -11.33 -16.10
C LEU A 674 29.42 -12.73 -16.54
N SER A 675 30.00 -13.26 -17.62
CA SER A 675 29.66 -14.61 -18.14
C SER A 675 30.08 -15.74 -17.22
N GLN A 676 31.13 -15.52 -16.39
CA GLN A 676 31.59 -16.49 -15.39
C GLN A 676 30.88 -16.35 -14.04
N SER A 677 30.20 -15.23 -13.79
CA SER A 677 29.46 -14.99 -12.55
C SER A 677 28.17 -15.79 -12.50
N GLY A 678 28.04 -16.67 -11.50
CA GLY A 678 26.80 -17.39 -11.21
C GLY A 678 25.67 -16.42 -10.88
N ASP A 679 25.95 -15.36 -10.12
CA ASP A 679 24.96 -14.35 -9.73
C ASP A 679 24.43 -13.55 -10.92
N ALA A 680 25.30 -13.15 -11.86
CA ALA A 680 24.87 -12.42 -13.06
C ALA A 680 24.03 -13.31 -14.00
N ARG A 681 24.43 -14.57 -14.16
CA ARG A 681 23.66 -15.55 -14.94
C ARG A 681 22.29 -15.81 -14.31
N TYR A 682 22.26 -16.01 -13.00
CA TYR A 682 21.01 -16.18 -12.25
C TYR A 682 20.11 -14.94 -12.37
N TYR A 683 20.69 -13.75 -12.26
CA TYR A 683 19.98 -12.48 -12.42
C TYR A 683 19.22 -12.39 -13.76
N LEU A 684 19.90 -12.75 -14.85
CA LEU A 684 19.29 -12.76 -16.19
C LEU A 684 18.21 -13.83 -16.33
N LEU A 685 18.47 -15.06 -15.84
CA LEU A 685 17.50 -16.15 -15.88
C LEU A 685 16.25 -15.81 -15.07
N GLU A 686 16.43 -15.23 -13.88
CA GLU A 686 15.33 -14.80 -13.01
C GLU A 686 14.51 -13.66 -13.64
N ALA A 687 15.17 -12.65 -14.24
CA ALA A 687 14.49 -11.58 -14.96
C ALA A 687 13.68 -12.14 -16.16
N TYR A 688 14.23 -13.09 -16.89
CA TYR A 688 13.54 -13.77 -17.99
C TYR A 688 12.34 -14.57 -17.50
N LYS A 689 12.51 -15.36 -16.43
CA LYS A 689 11.44 -16.13 -15.79
C LYS A 689 10.30 -15.25 -15.29
N HIS A 690 10.63 -14.04 -14.78
CA HIS A 690 9.64 -13.06 -14.33
C HIS A 690 9.13 -12.18 -15.47
N LEU A 691 9.30 -12.59 -16.71
CA LEU A 691 8.73 -11.97 -17.91
C LEU A 691 9.19 -10.51 -18.15
N LYS A 692 10.31 -10.10 -17.56
CA LYS A 692 10.84 -8.74 -17.69
C LYS A 692 11.50 -8.53 -19.04
N PRO A 693 11.37 -7.36 -19.67
CA PRO A 693 12.15 -7.01 -20.87
C PRO A 693 13.66 -7.10 -20.60
N ILE A 694 14.40 -7.66 -21.56
CA ILE A 694 15.86 -7.76 -21.50
C ILE A 694 16.45 -7.17 -22.77
N LEU A 695 17.47 -6.31 -22.63
CA LEU A 695 18.21 -5.72 -23.76
C LEU A 695 19.67 -6.14 -23.66
N LEU A 696 20.20 -6.77 -24.72
CA LEU A 696 21.57 -7.23 -24.85
C LEU A 696 22.25 -6.50 -26.02
N ALA A 697 23.28 -5.68 -25.75
CA ALA A 697 23.95 -4.89 -26.75
C ALA A 697 25.35 -5.45 -27.08
N GLY A 698 25.78 -5.31 -28.31
CA GLY A 698 27.12 -5.70 -28.76
C GLY A 698 27.45 -7.17 -28.45
N ASP A 699 28.58 -7.40 -27.78
CA ASP A 699 29.04 -8.74 -27.38
C ASP A 699 28.12 -9.41 -26.36
N ALA A 700 27.28 -8.64 -25.62
CA ALA A 700 26.31 -9.18 -24.67
C ALA A 700 25.27 -10.11 -25.32
N ARG A 701 25.12 -10.09 -26.66
CA ARG A 701 24.32 -11.07 -27.41
C ARG A 701 24.68 -12.53 -27.11
N GLN A 702 25.92 -12.81 -26.70
CA GLN A 702 26.37 -14.15 -26.32
C GLN A 702 25.60 -14.71 -25.10
N LEU A 703 25.05 -13.84 -24.27
CA LEU A 703 24.29 -14.21 -23.09
C LEU A 703 22.90 -14.81 -23.41
N THR A 704 22.46 -14.76 -24.67
CA THR A 704 21.28 -15.52 -25.12
C THR A 704 21.45 -17.02 -24.87
N SER A 705 22.68 -17.52 -24.91
CA SER A 705 22.99 -18.91 -24.51
C SER A 705 22.71 -19.22 -23.06
N VAL A 706 22.86 -18.23 -22.16
CA VAL A 706 22.51 -18.34 -20.74
C VAL A 706 21.00 -18.44 -20.56
N LEU A 707 20.26 -17.68 -21.35
CA LEU A 707 18.79 -17.67 -21.33
C LEU A 707 18.18 -18.88 -22.06
N HIS A 708 19.00 -19.70 -22.73
CA HIS A 708 18.55 -20.81 -23.59
C HIS A 708 17.55 -20.34 -24.68
N VAL A 709 17.75 -19.14 -25.20
CA VAL A 709 16.90 -18.56 -26.24
C VAL A 709 17.69 -18.32 -27.53
N PRO A 710 17.03 -18.22 -28.69
CA PRO A 710 17.67 -17.82 -29.94
C PRO A 710 18.33 -16.44 -29.84
N THR A 711 19.39 -16.23 -30.61
CA THR A 711 20.08 -14.94 -30.69
C THR A 711 19.23 -13.83 -31.30
N GLN A 712 18.15 -14.17 -31.98
CA GLN A 712 17.16 -13.24 -32.53
C GLN A 712 15.77 -13.88 -32.51
N GLY A 713 14.74 -13.04 -32.40
CA GLY A 713 13.33 -13.43 -32.51
C GLY A 713 12.69 -13.92 -31.23
N GLU A 714 13.39 -13.88 -30.08
CA GLU A 714 12.74 -14.14 -28.80
C GLU A 714 12.00 -12.87 -28.33
N GLU A 715 10.72 -13.01 -28.08
CA GLU A 715 9.87 -11.89 -27.65
C GLU A 715 10.32 -11.36 -26.29
N GLY A 716 10.48 -10.02 -26.22
CA GLY A 716 10.95 -9.34 -25.00
C GLY A 716 12.45 -9.49 -24.72
N VAL A 717 13.24 -10.13 -25.60
CA VAL A 717 14.70 -10.11 -25.58
C VAL A 717 15.20 -9.35 -26.79
N ILE A 718 15.60 -8.09 -26.55
CA ILE A 718 16.14 -7.19 -27.59
C ILE A 718 17.63 -7.49 -27.73
N VAL A 719 18.07 -7.85 -28.93
CA VAL A 719 19.49 -7.98 -29.28
C VAL A 719 19.86 -6.91 -30.31
N THR A 720 20.83 -6.07 -29.98
CA THR A 720 21.24 -4.92 -30.79
C THR A 720 22.77 -4.80 -30.86
N ASP A 721 23.27 -3.98 -31.76
CA ASP A 721 24.71 -3.72 -31.88
C ASP A 721 25.18 -2.63 -30.90
N ALA A 722 24.32 -1.67 -30.57
CA ALA A 722 24.61 -0.54 -29.67
C ALA A 722 23.40 -0.16 -28.79
N LEU A 723 23.63 0.59 -27.72
CA LEU A 723 22.58 1.15 -26.86
C LEU A 723 22.12 2.52 -27.40
N ASP A 724 21.62 2.51 -28.63
CA ASP A 724 21.13 3.70 -29.32
C ASP A 724 19.66 4.02 -28.97
N THR A 725 19.17 5.16 -29.46
CA THR A 725 17.78 5.59 -29.25
C THR A 725 16.75 4.54 -29.72
N PRO A 726 16.89 3.90 -30.90
CA PRO A 726 15.99 2.82 -31.32
C PRO A 726 15.96 1.62 -30.37
N ALA A 727 17.08 1.28 -29.73
CA ALA A 727 17.14 0.22 -28.73
C ALA A 727 16.40 0.62 -27.44
N ALA A 728 16.61 1.87 -26.99
CA ALA A 728 15.90 2.43 -25.85
C ALA A 728 14.39 2.49 -26.10
N ASP A 729 13.94 2.95 -27.26
CA ASP A 729 12.52 3.04 -27.64
C ASP A 729 11.84 1.65 -27.62
N LYS A 730 12.52 0.62 -28.12
CA LYS A 730 12.00 -0.76 -28.06
C LYS A 730 11.87 -1.26 -26.63
N LEU A 731 12.85 -0.95 -25.77
CA LEU A 731 12.82 -1.33 -24.36
C LEU A 731 11.65 -0.65 -23.66
N LEU A 732 11.48 0.66 -23.86
CA LEU A 732 10.41 1.46 -23.30
C LEU A 732 9.03 0.95 -23.74
N ALA A 733 8.87 0.64 -25.04
CA ALA A 733 7.63 0.06 -25.55
C ALA A 733 7.26 -1.27 -24.88
N LEU A 734 8.23 -2.15 -24.65
CA LEU A 734 8.00 -3.39 -23.90
C LEU A 734 7.67 -3.13 -22.41
N MET A 735 8.31 -2.13 -21.82
CA MET A 735 8.07 -1.74 -20.42
C MET A 735 6.67 -1.16 -20.22
N THR A 736 6.06 -0.51 -21.21
CA THR A 736 4.69 0.00 -21.14
C THR A 736 3.70 -1.12 -20.83
N ALA A 737 3.88 -2.30 -21.43
CA ALA A 737 3.07 -3.49 -21.12
C ALA A 737 3.41 -4.15 -19.78
N HIS A 738 4.38 -3.62 -19.05
CA HIS A 738 4.92 -4.09 -17.77
C HIS A 738 5.63 -5.44 -17.82
N ARG A 739 5.03 -6.46 -18.43
CA ARG A 739 5.60 -7.83 -18.57
C ARG A 739 5.38 -8.36 -19.98
N VAL A 740 6.28 -9.22 -20.43
CA VAL A 740 6.19 -9.93 -21.71
C VAL A 740 5.37 -11.20 -21.52
N TRP A 741 4.05 -11.05 -21.38
CA TRP A 741 3.12 -12.12 -21.01
C TRP A 741 3.11 -13.28 -21.98
N SER A 742 3.41 -13.08 -23.25
CA SER A 742 3.53 -14.13 -24.28
C SER A 742 4.58 -15.19 -23.97
N ARG A 743 5.57 -14.88 -23.11
CA ARG A 743 6.58 -15.85 -22.63
C ARG A 743 6.08 -16.76 -21.51
N SER A 744 4.92 -16.47 -20.92
CA SER A 744 4.41 -17.22 -19.75
C SER A 744 4.42 -18.74 -19.92
N PRO A 745 4.07 -19.33 -21.10
CA PRO A 745 4.15 -20.79 -21.27
C PRO A 745 5.56 -21.39 -21.18
N LYS A 746 6.60 -20.57 -21.29
CA LYS A 746 8.00 -21.02 -21.27
C LYS A 746 8.62 -21.01 -19.87
N ILE A 747 8.03 -20.28 -18.92
CA ILE A 747 8.68 -20.01 -17.62
C ILE A 747 8.87 -21.25 -16.75
N ALA A 748 8.02 -22.25 -16.87
CA ALA A 748 8.12 -23.51 -16.12
C ALA A 748 9.43 -24.27 -16.39
N ALA A 749 10.05 -24.05 -17.55
CA ALA A 749 11.32 -24.70 -17.94
C ALA A 749 12.55 -23.90 -17.50
N ILE A 750 12.40 -22.69 -16.92
CA ILE A 750 13.53 -21.84 -16.57
C ILE A 750 14.02 -22.16 -15.16
N PRO A 751 15.30 -22.58 -15.02
CA PRO A 751 15.89 -22.98 -13.73
C PRO A 751 16.38 -21.74 -12.94
N ALA A 752 15.47 -20.93 -12.42
CA ALA A 752 15.78 -19.75 -11.61
C ALA A 752 14.80 -19.59 -10.45
#